data_1b2540f032ad2a3c87f33b54fb8a677d
#
_entry.id   1b2540f032ad2a3c87f33b54fb8a677d
#
_cell.length_a   1.000
_cell.length_b   1.000
_cell.length_c   1.000
_cell.angle_alpha   90.00
_cell.angle_beta   90.00
_cell.angle_gamma   90.00
#
_symmetry.space_group_name_H-M   'P 1'
#
loop_
_entity.id
_entity.type
_entity.pdbx_description
1 polymer ?
#
loop_
_entity_poly.entity_id
_entity_poly.type
_entity_poly.pdbx_seq_one_letter_code
_entity_poly.pdbx_strand_id
1 'polypeptide(L)'
;MWNRRRNQALDGLDDEIRDHIERETEINIARGMSPDEARRQARIAFGSVALVHEDARAAWSWSWVEQAGQDLRFGARILKNSPGLSVTAAVLIALVVGINTTIFSMVNALVTQPAPGVKPEGLVRIAIPERPGAPLVNYSDYLDYREQTTALQSLTAFTNSRVTVASDSGSYAMWTAPVDANFFDTVGVRPVRGRAFTAAEGRSTDTAGLVAVVSYRAWQDVFGGDEDVVGRSIAINSRPATVIGVAPPSFSGTMLNERTDVWLPLLMYLGTLSRETSQRSMTDRNDTPVDVIGRLAPGKSIAAAQADFATMQARLDRSYPTADRPRVAVVQYAATAGGLIPSGAPTLLAIFSVITLMTVVIVSANVANLMLSRAVARQRETAVRQSLGASRIRIVRLLLAEGLSISVVAWLAACLLTIWAARAIPRLLPDSPFGQAGIDFGPDWKVVVYAMVLAAIGTIAFSLAPALRVWRQDALPWLKAGEHSVAPGRSRLSNGLVVLQLAFSVVLLTLAGLATRSVSLMTVDLGFDSQNLLLLTARITGSVTTRESSLALIDRIQERLQVIPGVHRVSYVRSFFPTTQMVRTAGAAEALRATMHVVGPGYFPTMGLSPVAGRPLTIADRERAGAVAMINQNLANALWPGQNPLGKTMSLRMLTFRGESDEQVERVEVVGVTPNAFVGGFNPERPDPRPNLIFISEQRAFGGPGRDPAAPGEITFYLRHGDSDLESVASALGPVLREVDPRVAIVSTQTMDTRLDNVTFSARVIARLLLIFSLISLLIAAIGQYAVIAFNMRRRVREFGVRIALGASARQVLSTVLREAFGLTAVGLLVGLLLSVGVAFAIRGALFGVTPTDGPTYAGVFALLGCVALMACCVPALAATRVNPVQALRQE
;
A
#
# COMPACT_ATOMS: atom_id res chain seq x y z
N MET A 1 -27.37 32.30 -26.47
CA MET A 1 -27.20 33.75 -26.24
C MET A 1 -25.88 34.31 -26.81
N TRP A 2 -24.77 33.63 -26.64
CA TRP A 2 -23.43 34.11 -27.02
C TRP A 2 -23.25 34.24 -28.56
N ASN A 3 -23.70 33.25 -29.32
CA ASN A 3 -23.66 33.31 -30.82
C ASN A 3 -24.48 34.46 -31.41
N ARG A 4 -25.57 34.88 -30.77
CA ARG A 4 -26.36 36.05 -31.22
C ARG A 4 -25.62 37.37 -31.01
N ARG A 5 -24.96 37.56 -29.83
CA ARG A 5 -24.15 38.75 -29.56
C ARG A 5 -22.92 38.86 -30.49
N ARG A 6 -22.30 37.69 -30.82
CA ARG A 6 -21.19 37.65 -31.78
C ARG A 6 -21.58 38.06 -33.19
N ASN A 7 -22.71 37.55 -33.68
CA ASN A 7 -23.19 37.94 -35.01
C ASN A 7 -23.57 39.42 -35.03
N GLN A 8 -24.19 39.97 -34.02
CA GLN A 8 -24.51 41.40 -33.91
C GLN A 8 -23.25 42.27 -33.89
N ALA A 9 -22.17 41.82 -33.25
CA ALA A 9 -20.90 42.55 -33.22
C ALA A 9 -20.17 42.50 -34.60
N LEU A 10 -20.27 41.39 -35.30
CA LEU A 10 -19.72 41.27 -36.67
C LEU A 10 -20.53 42.08 -37.70
N ASP A 11 -21.85 42.13 -37.55
CA ASP A 11 -22.70 42.97 -38.37
C ASP A 11 -22.39 44.47 -38.10
N GLY A 12 -22.14 44.87 -36.87
CA GLY A 12 -21.67 46.20 -36.50
C GLY A 12 -20.31 46.59 -37.09
N LEU A 13 -19.37 45.63 -37.23
CA LEU A 13 -18.08 45.88 -37.86
C LEU A 13 -18.19 46.13 -39.37
N ASP A 14 -19.11 45.49 -40.05
CA ASP A 14 -19.37 45.79 -41.46
C ASP A 14 -19.86 47.24 -41.67
N ASP A 15 -20.69 47.73 -40.77
CA ASP A 15 -21.19 49.09 -40.82
C ASP A 15 -20.05 50.12 -40.48
N GLU A 16 -19.20 49.82 -39.48
CA GLU A 16 -18.03 50.62 -39.14
C GLU A 16 -16.99 50.73 -40.30
N ILE A 17 -16.72 49.59 -40.94
CA ILE A 17 -15.83 49.53 -42.12
C ILE A 17 -16.40 50.36 -43.25
N ARG A 18 -17.71 50.27 -43.49
CA ARG A 18 -18.37 51.05 -44.55
C ARG A 18 -18.31 52.53 -44.25
N ASP A 19 -18.66 52.93 -43.02
CA ASP A 19 -18.58 54.30 -42.56
C ASP A 19 -17.17 54.88 -42.68
N HIS A 20 -16.15 54.09 -42.33
CA HIS A 20 -14.77 54.50 -42.44
C HIS A 20 -14.35 54.75 -43.91
N ILE A 21 -14.71 53.82 -44.80
CA ILE A 21 -14.44 53.96 -46.26
C ILE A 21 -15.22 55.12 -46.84
N GLU A 22 -16.45 55.35 -46.45
CA GLU A 22 -17.29 56.48 -46.91
C GLU A 22 -16.67 57.82 -46.42
N ARG A 23 -16.30 57.93 -45.18
CA ARG A 23 -15.67 59.12 -44.61
C ARG A 23 -14.35 59.47 -45.29
N GLU A 24 -13.47 58.45 -45.52
CA GLU A 24 -12.22 58.65 -46.24
C GLU A 24 -12.44 59.02 -47.71
N THR A 25 -13.54 58.52 -48.32
CA THR A 25 -13.96 58.87 -49.68
C THR A 25 -14.40 60.32 -49.76
N GLU A 26 -15.20 60.80 -48.78
CA GLU A 26 -15.57 62.23 -48.67
C GLU A 26 -14.38 63.17 -48.50
N ILE A 27 -13.40 62.78 -47.66
CA ILE A 27 -12.16 63.55 -47.48
C ILE A 27 -11.38 63.63 -48.78
N ASN A 28 -11.29 62.58 -49.56
CA ASN A 28 -10.58 62.54 -50.83
C ASN A 28 -11.31 63.35 -51.91
N ILE A 29 -12.66 63.38 -51.91
CA ILE A 29 -13.46 64.25 -52.76
C ILE A 29 -13.21 65.71 -52.41
N ALA A 30 -13.18 66.08 -51.13
CA ALA A 30 -12.89 67.43 -50.67
C ALA A 30 -11.46 67.89 -51.05
N ARG A 31 -10.56 66.97 -51.28
CA ARG A 31 -9.18 67.20 -51.78
C ARG A 31 -9.12 67.34 -53.31
N GLY A 32 -10.25 67.26 -54.01
CA GLY A 32 -10.34 67.51 -55.45
C GLY A 32 -10.24 66.24 -56.32
N MET A 33 -10.39 65.07 -55.77
CA MET A 33 -10.42 63.84 -56.54
C MET A 33 -11.83 63.57 -57.13
N SER A 34 -11.87 62.84 -58.22
CA SER A 34 -13.17 62.39 -58.79
C SER A 34 -13.81 61.37 -57.88
N PRO A 35 -15.13 61.29 -57.76
CA PRO A 35 -15.79 60.32 -56.82
C PRO A 35 -15.32 58.88 -56.96
N ASP A 36 -15.11 58.41 -58.17
CA ASP A 36 -14.65 57.00 -58.42
C ASP A 36 -13.22 56.77 -57.97
N GLU A 37 -12.33 57.74 -58.24
CA GLU A 37 -10.92 57.65 -57.83
C GLU A 37 -10.78 57.83 -56.32
N ALA A 38 -11.57 58.72 -55.70
CA ALA A 38 -11.61 58.90 -54.24
C ALA A 38 -12.03 57.60 -53.52
N ARG A 39 -13.03 56.92 -54.02
CA ARG A 39 -13.50 55.64 -53.46
C ARG A 39 -12.52 54.51 -53.67
N ARG A 40 -11.83 54.50 -54.80
CA ARG A 40 -10.75 53.56 -55.07
C ARG A 40 -9.57 53.73 -54.13
N GLN A 41 -9.11 54.94 -53.91
CA GLN A 41 -8.00 55.23 -52.99
C GLN A 41 -8.36 54.98 -51.52
N ALA A 42 -9.58 55.30 -51.08
CA ALA A 42 -10.08 54.95 -49.72
C ALA A 42 -10.06 53.44 -49.49
N ARG A 43 -10.44 52.63 -50.47
CA ARG A 43 -10.37 51.18 -50.38
C ARG A 43 -8.92 50.67 -50.36
N ILE A 44 -8.02 51.27 -51.14
CA ILE A 44 -6.59 50.92 -51.14
C ILE A 44 -5.94 51.30 -49.83
N ALA A 45 -6.26 52.47 -49.25
CA ALA A 45 -5.75 52.93 -47.97
C ALA A 45 -6.26 52.09 -46.81
N PHE A 46 -7.50 51.66 -46.85
CA PHE A 46 -8.06 50.74 -45.82
C PHE A 46 -7.43 49.33 -45.85
N GLY A 47 -6.99 48.89 -47.02
CA GLY A 47 -6.42 47.56 -47.20
C GLY A 47 -7.48 46.45 -47.37
N SER A 48 -7.13 45.23 -46.99
CA SER A 48 -8.00 44.07 -47.17
C SER A 48 -9.07 43.98 -46.08
N VAL A 49 -10.33 44.30 -46.44
CA VAL A 49 -11.49 44.14 -45.57
C VAL A 49 -11.58 42.72 -45.01
N ALA A 50 -11.27 41.73 -45.83
CA ALA A 50 -11.25 40.33 -45.42
C ALA A 50 -10.24 40.05 -44.29
N LEU A 51 -9.12 40.71 -44.28
CA LEU A 51 -8.06 40.59 -43.24
C LEU A 51 -8.50 41.21 -41.92
N VAL A 52 -9.18 42.38 -41.97
CA VAL A 52 -9.75 43.03 -40.78
C VAL A 52 -10.85 42.18 -40.16
N HIS A 53 -11.70 41.54 -40.98
CA HIS A 53 -12.71 40.60 -40.49
C HIS A 53 -12.08 39.36 -39.85
N GLU A 54 -10.99 38.84 -40.38
CA GLU A 54 -10.29 37.69 -39.85
C GLU A 54 -9.60 38.00 -38.54
N ASP A 55 -8.95 39.17 -38.44
CA ASP A 55 -8.33 39.69 -37.22
C ASP A 55 -9.37 40.00 -36.12
N ALA A 56 -10.50 40.59 -36.45
CA ALA A 56 -11.63 40.83 -35.54
C ALA A 56 -12.26 39.53 -35.05
N ARG A 57 -12.45 38.54 -35.96
CA ARG A 57 -12.89 37.19 -35.58
C ARG A 57 -11.89 36.51 -34.69
N ALA A 58 -10.58 36.65 -34.92
CA ALA A 58 -9.53 36.10 -34.08
C ALA A 58 -9.47 36.75 -32.69
N ALA A 59 -9.70 38.04 -32.59
CA ALA A 59 -9.69 38.79 -31.31
C ALA A 59 -10.96 38.52 -30.46
N TRP A 60 -12.13 38.28 -31.08
CA TRP A 60 -13.42 38.13 -30.39
C TRP A 60 -13.85 36.65 -30.20
N SER A 61 -13.21 35.71 -30.83
CA SER A 61 -13.45 34.29 -30.62
C SER A 61 -12.50 33.68 -29.58
N TRP A 62 -13.05 32.78 -28.78
CA TRP A 62 -12.21 31.80 -28.08
C TRP A 62 -11.66 30.81 -29.12
N SER A 63 -10.91 31.37 -30.08
CA SER A 63 -10.39 30.62 -31.22
C SER A 63 -9.64 29.35 -30.80
N TRP A 64 -9.00 29.39 -29.60
CA TRP A 64 -8.34 28.23 -29.04
C TRP A 64 -9.32 27.10 -28.65
N VAL A 65 -10.55 27.42 -28.17
CA VAL A 65 -11.56 26.40 -27.81
C VAL A 65 -12.16 25.79 -29.09
N GLU A 66 -12.50 26.62 -30.07
CA GLU A 66 -13.01 26.14 -31.37
C GLU A 66 -11.98 25.26 -32.08
N GLN A 67 -10.70 25.70 -32.07
CA GLN A 67 -9.59 24.95 -32.63
C GLN A 67 -9.36 23.65 -31.84
N ALA A 68 -9.44 23.67 -30.50
CA ALA A 68 -9.31 22.45 -29.67
C ALA A 68 -10.47 21.48 -29.99
N GLY A 69 -11.71 21.97 -30.18
CA GLY A 69 -12.83 21.15 -30.57
C GLY A 69 -12.67 20.51 -31.97
N GLN A 70 -12.09 21.26 -32.93
CA GLN A 70 -11.76 20.74 -34.27
C GLN A 70 -10.63 19.69 -34.17
N ASP A 71 -9.58 19.97 -33.41
CA ASP A 71 -8.45 19.06 -33.22
C ASP A 71 -8.90 17.74 -32.55
N LEU A 72 -9.81 17.81 -31.56
CA LEU A 72 -10.41 16.61 -30.92
C LEU A 72 -11.30 15.80 -31.90
N ARG A 73 -12.11 16.47 -32.70
CA ARG A 73 -12.90 15.79 -33.73
C ARG A 73 -12.03 15.13 -34.80
N PHE A 74 -10.92 15.78 -35.14
CA PHE A 74 -9.93 15.20 -36.05
C PHE A 74 -9.25 13.99 -35.39
N GLY A 75 -8.84 14.09 -34.15
CA GLY A 75 -8.29 12.97 -33.37
C GLY A 75 -9.26 11.78 -33.32
N ALA A 76 -10.53 12.01 -33.05
CA ALA A 76 -11.56 10.97 -33.05
C ALA A 76 -11.76 10.28 -34.41
N ARG A 77 -11.69 11.03 -35.52
CA ARG A 77 -11.73 10.45 -36.88
C ARG A 77 -10.53 9.59 -37.17
N ILE A 78 -9.37 10.00 -36.71
CA ILE A 78 -8.12 9.26 -36.85
C ILE A 78 -8.18 7.93 -36.09
N LEU A 79 -8.75 7.91 -34.89
CA LEU A 79 -9.00 6.70 -34.12
C LEU A 79 -9.85 5.68 -34.94
N LYS A 80 -10.89 6.15 -35.61
CA LYS A 80 -11.76 5.33 -36.43
C LYS A 80 -11.06 4.78 -37.67
N ASN A 81 -10.15 5.54 -38.28
CA ASN A 81 -9.48 5.17 -39.54
C ASN A 81 -8.30 4.20 -39.34
N SER A 82 -7.79 4.01 -38.10
CA SER A 82 -6.73 3.06 -37.78
C SER A 82 -7.01 2.35 -36.45
N PRO A 83 -8.07 1.51 -36.43
CA PRO A 83 -8.57 0.94 -35.18
C PRO A 83 -7.55 0.05 -34.46
N GLY A 84 -6.78 -0.77 -35.16
CA GLY A 84 -5.83 -1.69 -34.55
C GLY A 84 -4.76 -0.98 -33.70
N LEU A 85 -4.14 0.06 -34.24
CA LEU A 85 -3.10 0.81 -33.52
C LEU A 85 -3.68 1.64 -32.36
N SER A 86 -4.83 2.29 -32.62
CA SER A 86 -5.49 3.10 -31.61
C SER A 86 -5.99 2.26 -30.43
N VAL A 87 -6.58 1.10 -30.68
CA VAL A 87 -7.02 0.15 -29.66
C VAL A 87 -5.84 -0.40 -28.88
N THR A 88 -4.76 -0.80 -29.55
CA THR A 88 -3.55 -1.29 -28.88
C THR A 88 -2.98 -0.22 -27.95
N ALA A 89 -2.83 1.04 -28.41
CA ALA A 89 -2.34 2.12 -27.57
C ALA A 89 -3.27 2.41 -26.39
N ALA A 90 -4.58 2.47 -26.64
CA ALA A 90 -5.58 2.71 -25.59
C ALA A 90 -5.60 1.59 -24.54
N VAL A 91 -5.52 0.32 -24.94
CA VAL A 91 -5.46 -0.84 -24.03
C VAL A 91 -4.18 -0.82 -23.20
N LEU A 92 -3.02 -0.56 -23.80
CA LEU A 92 -1.77 -0.49 -23.07
C LEU A 92 -1.78 0.63 -22.02
N ILE A 93 -2.26 1.81 -22.37
CA ILE A 93 -2.38 2.93 -21.43
C ILE A 93 -3.43 2.61 -20.36
N ALA A 94 -4.61 2.10 -20.74
CA ALA A 94 -5.70 1.77 -19.81
C ALA A 94 -5.26 0.74 -18.78
N LEU A 95 -4.50 -0.28 -19.19
CA LEU A 95 -3.99 -1.32 -18.29
C LEU A 95 -3.02 -0.73 -17.26
N VAL A 96 -2.03 0.06 -17.70
CA VAL A 96 -1.04 0.65 -16.79
C VAL A 96 -1.68 1.70 -15.89
N VAL A 97 -2.48 2.61 -16.43
CA VAL A 97 -3.19 3.62 -15.64
C VAL A 97 -4.16 2.95 -14.67
N GLY A 98 -4.95 1.95 -15.11
CA GLY A 98 -5.94 1.28 -14.28
C GLY A 98 -5.33 0.54 -13.10
N ILE A 99 -4.23 -0.21 -13.30
CA ILE A 99 -3.55 -0.92 -12.21
C ILE A 99 -2.93 0.07 -11.22
N ASN A 100 -2.20 1.08 -11.71
CA ASN A 100 -1.63 2.11 -10.84
C ASN A 100 -2.72 2.85 -10.06
N THR A 101 -3.83 3.16 -10.70
CA THR A 101 -4.98 3.80 -10.05
C THR A 101 -5.63 2.90 -9.01
N THR A 102 -5.74 1.60 -9.28
CA THR A 102 -6.28 0.62 -8.31
C THR A 102 -5.40 0.55 -7.05
N ILE A 103 -4.08 0.52 -7.22
CA ILE A 103 -3.16 0.51 -6.07
C ILE A 103 -3.20 1.85 -5.34
N PHE A 104 -3.25 2.97 -6.08
CA PHE A 104 -3.44 4.27 -5.46
C PHE A 104 -4.75 4.33 -4.67
N SER A 105 -5.84 3.75 -5.19
CA SER A 105 -7.12 3.66 -4.47
C SER A 105 -7.00 2.86 -3.18
N MET A 106 -6.31 1.71 -3.20
CA MET A 106 -6.03 0.95 -1.97
C MET A 106 -5.22 1.76 -0.95
N VAL A 107 -4.13 2.40 -1.39
CA VAL A 107 -3.29 3.22 -0.51
C VAL A 107 -4.07 4.42 0.02
N ASN A 108 -4.83 5.09 -0.82
CA ASN A 108 -5.69 6.21 -0.43
C ASN A 108 -6.72 5.79 0.62
N ALA A 109 -7.38 4.65 0.42
CA ALA A 109 -8.34 4.10 1.39
C ALA A 109 -7.69 3.77 2.74
N LEU A 110 -6.47 3.21 2.72
CA LEU A 110 -5.77 2.80 3.94
C LEU A 110 -5.10 3.97 4.70
N VAL A 111 -4.73 5.04 3.99
CA VAL A 111 -3.91 6.13 4.56
C VAL A 111 -4.71 7.40 4.81
N THR A 112 -5.71 7.71 3.98
CA THR A 112 -6.37 9.01 4.01
C THR A 112 -7.86 8.97 4.33
N GLN A 113 -8.50 7.80 4.23
CA GLN A 113 -9.94 7.71 4.50
C GLN A 113 -10.22 7.63 6.00
N PRO A 114 -11.27 8.28 6.50
CA PRO A 114 -11.74 8.08 7.85
C PRO A 114 -12.31 6.67 8.02
N ALA A 115 -12.40 6.20 9.26
CA ALA A 115 -13.10 4.95 9.56
C ALA A 115 -14.58 5.04 9.11
N PRO A 116 -15.14 3.94 8.60
CA PRO A 116 -16.53 3.92 8.17
C PRO A 116 -17.47 4.41 9.28
N GLY A 117 -18.43 5.26 8.93
CA GLY A 117 -19.43 5.80 9.86
C GLY A 117 -18.98 7.01 10.70
N VAL A 118 -17.70 7.37 10.67
CA VAL A 118 -17.16 8.54 11.38
C VAL A 118 -17.39 9.82 10.57
N LYS A 119 -17.72 10.93 11.25
CA LYS A 119 -17.83 12.25 10.63
C LYS A 119 -16.45 12.91 10.61
N PRO A 120 -15.81 13.03 9.42
CA PRO A 120 -14.43 13.44 9.33
C PRO A 120 -14.20 14.96 9.45
N GLU A 121 -15.25 15.80 9.33
CA GLU A 121 -15.12 17.25 9.29
C GLU A 121 -14.53 17.78 10.60
N GLY A 122 -13.38 18.43 10.50
CA GLY A 122 -12.67 18.99 11.66
C GLY A 122 -12.11 17.95 12.63
N LEU A 123 -12.17 16.65 12.31
CA LEU A 123 -11.61 15.62 13.16
C LEU A 123 -10.09 15.56 12.97
N VAL A 124 -9.36 15.52 14.10
CA VAL A 124 -7.90 15.44 14.15
C VAL A 124 -7.47 14.32 15.08
N ARG A 125 -6.29 13.79 14.85
CA ARG A 125 -5.63 12.83 15.72
C ARG A 125 -4.38 13.43 16.32
N ILE A 126 -4.11 13.11 17.57
CA ILE A 126 -2.85 13.43 18.23
C ILE A 126 -1.91 12.25 18.00
N ALA A 127 -0.86 12.46 17.21
CA ALA A 127 0.09 11.43 16.80
C ALA A 127 1.48 11.74 17.33
N ILE A 128 2.32 10.73 17.46
CA ILE A 128 3.74 10.86 17.78
C ILE A 128 4.53 10.66 16.48
N PRO A 129 5.18 11.70 15.91
CA PRO A 129 5.86 11.62 14.63
C PRO A 129 6.98 10.58 14.58
N GLU A 130 7.68 10.42 15.70
CA GLU A 130 8.82 9.49 15.83
C GLU A 130 8.38 8.02 15.92
N ARG A 131 7.08 7.77 16.07
CA ARG A 131 6.48 6.43 16.22
C ARG A 131 5.20 6.32 15.41
N PRO A 132 5.28 6.40 14.08
CA PRO A 132 4.11 6.26 13.23
C PRO A 132 3.46 4.88 13.44
N GLY A 133 2.16 4.88 13.75
CA GLY A 133 1.39 3.64 13.98
C GLY A 133 1.36 3.15 15.44
N ALA A 134 2.16 3.70 16.35
CA ALA A 134 1.96 3.52 17.77
C ALA A 134 1.36 4.82 18.33
N PRO A 135 0.08 4.85 18.58
CA PRO A 135 -0.56 5.97 19.27
C PRO A 135 -0.08 5.93 20.68
N LEU A 136 0.30 6.97 21.35
CA LEU A 136 0.48 6.72 22.74
C LEU A 136 0.83 8.01 23.49
N VAL A 137 -0.21 8.79 23.65
CA VAL A 137 -0.26 9.81 24.67
C VAL A 137 -0.58 9.12 25.99
N ASN A 138 0.09 9.46 27.05
CA ASN A 138 -0.30 8.94 28.37
C ASN A 138 -1.65 9.47 28.79
N TYR A 139 -2.43 8.66 29.49
CA TYR A 139 -3.74 9.07 29.95
C TYR A 139 -3.71 10.34 30.82
N SER A 140 -2.72 10.47 31.70
CA SER A 140 -2.57 11.70 32.50
C SER A 140 -2.26 12.93 31.67
N ASP A 141 -1.39 12.82 30.64
CA ASP A 141 -1.11 13.94 29.72
C ASP A 141 -2.33 14.26 28.86
N TYR A 142 -3.12 13.24 28.45
CA TYR A 142 -4.40 13.45 27.79
C TYR A 142 -5.37 14.27 28.63
N LEU A 143 -5.47 14.00 29.96
CA LEU A 143 -6.32 14.78 30.84
C LEU A 143 -5.90 16.24 30.88
N ASP A 144 -4.60 16.50 31.02
CA ASP A 144 -4.06 17.87 30.97
C ASP A 144 -4.36 18.55 29.63
N TYR A 145 -4.19 17.85 28.48
CA TYR A 145 -4.53 18.39 27.17
C TYR A 145 -6.03 18.69 27.03
N ARG A 146 -6.89 17.83 27.54
CA ARG A 146 -8.35 17.98 27.47
C ARG A 146 -8.82 19.19 28.25
N GLU A 147 -8.21 19.48 29.42
CA GLU A 147 -8.58 20.62 30.26
C GLU A 147 -8.06 21.94 29.73
N GLN A 148 -6.91 21.95 29.07
CA GLN A 148 -6.18 23.17 28.71
C GLN A 148 -6.37 23.59 27.24
N THR A 149 -6.76 22.67 26.34
CA THR A 149 -6.86 23.01 24.92
C THR A 149 -7.95 24.05 24.64
N THR A 150 -7.60 25.03 23.84
CA THR A 150 -8.54 26.06 23.34
C THR A 150 -8.81 25.92 21.84
N ALA A 151 -8.00 25.12 21.16
CA ALA A 151 -8.09 24.91 19.71
C ALA A 151 -9.05 23.77 19.34
N LEU A 152 -9.41 22.92 20.30
CA LEU A 152 -10.30 21.79 20.09
C LEU A 152 -11.64 21.99 20.81
N GLN A 153 -12.74 21.70 20.13
CA GLN A 153 -14.09 21.68 20.72
C GLN A 153 -14.28 20.48 21.64
N SER A 154 -13.70 19.34 21.28
CA SER A 154 -13.73 18.13 22.08
C SER A 154 -12.43 17.34 21.87
N LEU A 155 -12.01 16.64 22.92
CA LEU A 155 -10.87 15.73 22.91
C LEU A 155 -11.32 14.45 23.61
N THR A 156 -11.04 13.29 23.04
CA THR A 156 -11.42 11.99 23.57
C THR A 156 -10.24 11.01 23.48
N ALA A 157 -10.15 10.16 24.48
CA ALA A 157 -9.17 9.08 24.52
C ALA A 157 -9.86 7.74 24.32
N PHE A 158 -9.14 6.81 23.74
CA PHE A 158 -9.53 5.41 23.66
C PHE A 158 -8.30 4.51 23.64
N THR A 159 -8.49 3.24 23.92
CA THR A 159 -7.47 2.21 23.75
C THR A 159 -8.13 0.97 23.16
N ASN A 160 -7.33 0.04 22.66
CA ASN A 160 -7.84 -1.24 22.17
C ASN A 160 -7.40 -2.36 23.08
N SER A 161 -8.30 -3.27 23.33
CA SER A 161 -8.04 -4.45 24.14
C SER A 161 -8.99 -5.57 23.72
N ARG A 162 -8.89 -6.69 24.41
CA ARG A 162 -9.87 -7.77 24.30
C ARG A 162 -10.53 -8.02 25.64
N VAL A 163 -11.79 -8.36 25.60
CA VAL A 163 -12.57 -8.78 26.78
C VAL A 163 -13.21 -10.12 26.52
N THR A 164 -13.50 -10.85 27.59
CA THR A 164 -14.38 -12.00 27.52
C THR A 164 -15.78 -11.52 27.79
N VAL A 165 -16.69 -11.78 26.86
CA VAL A 165 -18.14 -11.54 27.03
C VAL A 165 -18.81 -12.88 27.16
N ALA A 166 -19.44 -13.12 28.32
CA ALA A 166 -20.28 -14.29 28.52
C ALA A 166 -21.73 -13.92 28.27
N SER A 167 -22.40 -14.75 27.45
CA SER A 167 -23.80 -14.71 27.16
C SER A 167 -24.42 -16.10 27.39
N ASP A 168 -25.71 -16.25 27.22
CA ASP A 168 -26.38 -17.53 27.36
C ASP A 168 -25.87 -18.59 26.38
N SER A 169 -25.31 -18.15 25.23
CA SER A 169 -24.73 -19.00 24.18
C SER A 169 -23.29 -19.41 24.44
N GLY A 170 -22.59 -18.80 25.41
CA GLY A 170 -21.20 -19.15 25.76
C GLY A 170 -20.34 -17.94 26.07
N SER A 171 -19.03 -18.19 26.22
CA SER A 171 -18.02 -17.17 26.43
C SER A 171 -17.28 -16.85 25.13
N TYR A 172 -17.25 -15.57 24.76
CA TYR A 172 -16.66 -15.05 23.53
C TYR A 172 -15.54 -14.07 23.83
N ALA A 173 -14.41 -14.21 23.19
CA ALA A 173 -13.37 -13.20 23.22
C ALA A 173 -13.69 -12.14 22.16
N MET A 174 -13.95 -10.92 22.62
CA MET A 174 -14.35 -9.79 21.77
C MET A 174 -13.32 -8.67 21.80
N TRP A 175 -13.16 -8.01 20.68
CA TRP A 175 -12.43 -6.75 20.66
C TRP A 175 -13.21 -5.66 21.37
N THR A 176 -12.56 -4.99 22.31
CA THR A 176 -13.13 -3.85 23.01
C THR A 176 -12.33 -2.59 22.77
N ALA A 177 -13.03 -1.48 22.63
CA ALA A 177 -12.43 -0.17 22.73
C ALA A 177 -12.94 0.47 24.05
N PRO A 178 -12.13 0.46 25.12
CA PRO A 178 -12.34 1.36 26.25
C PRO A 178 -12.18 2.80 25.80
N VAL A 179 -13.19 3.64 26.02
CA VAL A 179 -13.32 5.00 25.49
C VAL A 179 -13.72 5.99 26.56
N ASP A 180 -13.39 7.26 26.39
CA ASP A 180 -13.96 8.33 27.18
C ASP A 180 -15.46 8.50 26.88
N ALA A 181 -16.22 9.05 27.82
CA ALA A 181 -17.67 9.21 27.69
C ALA A 181 -18.10 9.99 26.45
N ASN A 182 -17.31 11.01 26.06
CA ASN A 182 -17.59 11.86 24.92
C ASN A 182 -17.11 11.30 23.57
N PHE A 183 -16.65 10.05 23.53
CA PHE A 183 -16.10 9.43 22.32
C PHE A 183 -17.07 9.46 21.15
N PHE A 184 -18.28 8.95 21.36
CA PHE A 184 -19.29 8.86 20.31
C PHE A 184 -19.70 10.23 19.76
N ASP A 185 -19.79 11.26 20.62
CA ASP A 185 -20.09 12.63 20.23
C ASP A 185 -18.90 13.23 19.44
N THR A 186 -17.67 12.97 19.89
CA THR A 186 -16.46 13.49 19.23
C THR A 186 -16.30 12.90 17.82
N VAL A 187 -16.50 11.59 17.65
CA VAL A 187 -16.41 10.95 16.33
C VAL A 187 -17.67 11.14 15.47
N GLY A 188 -18.74 11.64 16.06
CA GLY A 188 -19.99 11.98 15.38
C GLY A 188 -20.87 10.76 15.07
N VAL A 189 -20.75 9.69 15.86
CA VAL A 189 -21.53 8.44 15.73
C VAL A 189 -22.64 8.43 16.77
N ARG A 190 -23.83 8.01 16.38
CA ARG A 190 -24.97 7.81 17.32
C ARG A 190 -25.39 6.35 17.31
N PRO A 191 -25.59 5.73 18.47
CA PRO A 191 -26.19 4.39 18.55
C PRO A 191 -27.56 4.35 17.84
N VAL A 192 -27.82 3.24 17.15
CA VAL A 192 -29.10 3.01 16.45
C VAL A 192 -30.19 2.53 17.40
N ARG A 193 -29.78 1.94 18.54
CA ARG A 193 -30.65 1.56 19.64
C ARG A 193 -30.03 2.02 20.95
N GLY A 194 -30.84 2.44 21.91
CA GLY A 194 -30.37 2.91 23.20
C GLY A 194 -29.64 4.26 23.14
N ARG A 195 -28.56 4.38 23.90
CA ARG A 195 -27.81 5.63 24.07
C ARG A 195 -26.30 5.41 24.15
N ALA A 196 -25.54 6.48 23.99
CA ALA A 196 -24.11 6.54 24.29
C ALA A 196 -23.85 6.72 25.81
N PHE A 197 -22.57 6.80 26.17
CA PHE A 197 -22.14 6.99 27.55
C PHE A 197 -22.47 8.39 28.06
N THR A 198 -22.80 8.49 29.36
CA THR A 198 -22.96 9.77 30.05
C THR A 198 -21.63 10.22 30.68
N ALA A 199 -21.52 11.52 30.95
CA ALA A 199 -20.34 12.07 31.63
C ALA A 199 -20.12 11.48 33.05
N ALA A 200 -21.18 11.04 33.72
CA ALA A 200 -21.08 10.37 35.01
C ALA A 200 -20.45 8.98 34.89
N GLU A 201 -20.89 8.20 33.90
CA GLU A 201 -20.33 6.87 33.59
C GLU A 201 -18.84 6.97 33.18
N GLY A 202 -18.46 8.01 32.45
CA GLY A 202 -17.06 8.22 32.04
C GLY A 202 -16.13 8.61 33.18
N ARG A 203 -16.61 9.10 34.29
CA ARG A 203 -15.84 9.46 35.49
C ARG A 203 -15.86 8.40 36.58
N SER A 204 -16.73 7.39 36.44
CA SER A 204 -16.88 6.34 37.42
C SER A 204 -15.77 5.29 37.26
N THR A 205 -15.18 4.89 38.36
CA THR A 205 -14.31 3.71 38.47
C THR A 205 -15.06 2.51 39.04
N ASP A 206 -16.35 2.72 39.40
CA ASP A 206 -17.17 1.69 39.98
C ASP A 206 -17.62 0.70 38.91
N THR A 207 -17.19 -0.54 39.06
CA THR A 207 -17.52 -1.64 38.14
C THR A 207 -18.86 -2.29 38.44
N ALA A 208 -19.54 -1.95 39.56
CA ALA A 208 -20.86 -2.46 39.84
C ALA A 208 -21.90 -1.88 38.87
N GLY A 209 -21.66 -0.67 38.36
CA GLY A 209 -22.48 -0.04 37.34
C GLY A 209 -21.88 -0.11 35.92
N LEU A 210 -21.09 -1.14 35.58
CA LEU A 210 -20.46 -1.25 34.26
C LEU A 210 -21.53 -1.26 33.15
N VAL A 211 -21.32 -0.41 32.17
CA VAL A 211 -22.19 -0.27 31.00
C VAL A 211 -21.43 -0.54 29.72
N ALA A 212 -22.12 -1.01 28.68
CA ALA A 212 -21.52 -1.36 27.40
C ALA A 212 -22.36 -0.88 26.23
N VAL A 213 -21.69 -0.42 25.16
CA VAL A 213 -22.29 -0.27 23.83
C VAL A 213 -21.74 -1.39 22.96
N VAL A 214 -22.61 -2.16 22.31
CA VAL A 214 -22.20 -3.29 21.44
C VAL A 214 -22.23 -2.89 19.98
N SER A 215 -21.39 -3.51 19.16
CA SER A 215 -21.43 -3.30 17.71
C SER A 215 -22.69 -3.94 17.11
N TYR A 216 -23.11 -3.45 15.93
CA TYR A 216 -24.23 -4.05 15.20
C TYR A 216 -23.99 -5.54 14.90
N ARG A 217 -22.75 -5.90 14.56
CA ARG A 217 -22.35 -7.28 14.31
C ARG A 217 -22.44 -8.13 15.58
N ALA A 218 -21.86 -7.68 16.69
CA ALA A 218 -21.92 -8.42 17.94
C ALA A 218 -23.38 -8.63 18.39
N TRP A 219 -24.23 -7.61 18.17
CA TRP A 219 -25.65 -7.73 18.43
C TRP A 219 -26.32 -8.84 17.60
N GLN A 220 -25.99 -8.93 16.28
CA GLN A 220 -26.56 -9.97 15.42
C GLN A 220 -25.95 -11.36 15.71
N ASP A 221 -24.63 -11.47 15.77
CA ASP A 221 -23.93 -12.75 15.77
C ASP A 221 -23.93 -13.43 17.15
N VAL A 222 -23.88 -12.65 18.23
CA VAL A 222 -23.74 -13.16 19.61
C VAL A 222 -25.03 -13.05 20.39
N PHE A 223 -25.79 -11.97 20.17
CA PHE A 223 -27.05 -11.74 20.87
C PHE A 223 -28.29 -12.04 20.02
N GLY A 224 -28.12 -12.66 18.84
CA GLY A 224 -29.19 -13.14 17.97
C GLY A 224 -30.09 -12.05 17.39
N GLY A 225 -29.67 -10.78 17.39
CA GLY A 225 -30.46 -9.65 16.92
C GLY A 225 -31.65 -9.32 17.86
N ASP A 226 -31.59 -9.75 19.10
CA ASP A 226 -32.65 -9.55 20.12
C ASP A 226 -33.00 -8.05 20.24
N GLU A 227 -34.28 -7.73 20.09
CA GLU A 227 -34.77 -6.34 20.20
C GLU A 227 -34.62 -5.76 21.59
N ASP A 228 -34.67 -6.59 22.62
CA ASP A 228 -34.58 -6.24 24.03
C ASP A 228 -33.13 -6.30 24.55
N VAL A 229 -32.13 -6.30 23.69
CA VAL A 229 -30.71 -6.29 24.09
C VAL A 229 -30.34 -5.08 24.95
N VAL A 230 -30.96 -3.94 24.74
CA VAL A 230 -30.75 -2.72 25.56
C VAL A 230 -31.43 -2.91 26.96
N GLY A 231 -30.61 -2.78 27.98
CA GLY A 231 -31.01 -3.09 29.37
C GLY A 231 -30.61 -4.49 29.82
N ARG A 232 -30.24 -5.40 28.90
CA ARG A 232 -29.78 -6.74 29.22
C ARG A 232 -28.46 -6.73 29.98
N SER A 233 -28.36 -7.56 31.01
CA SER A 233 -27.10 -7.79 31.73
C SER A 233 -26.29 -8.88 31.03
N ILE A 234 -25.06 -8.59 30.76
CA ILE A 234 -24.01 -9.49 30.20
C ILE A 234 -22.83 -9.54 31.14
N ALA A 235 -22.02 -10.60 31.10
CA ALA A 235 -20.81 -10.61 31.90
C ALA A 235 -19.60 -10.23 31.02
N ILE A 236 -18.89 -9.16 31.41
CA ILE A 236 -17.64 -8.72 30.78
C ILE A 236 -16.50 -8.93 31.75
N ASN A 237 -15.50 -9.75 31.37
CA ASN A 237 -14.41 -10.17 32.26
C ASN A 237 -14.92 -10.69 33.62
N SER A 238 -16.01 -11.48 33.59
CA SER A 238 -16.74 -12.02 34.78
C SER A 238 -17.39 -10.97 35.67
N ARG A 239 -17.58 -9.73 35.21
CA ARG A 239 -18.30 -8.69 35.91
C ARG A 239 -19.61 -8.37 35.18
N PRO A 240 -20.74 -8.17 35.90
CA PRO A 240 -21.98 -7.80 35.25
C PRO A 240 -21.85 -6.42 34.58
N ALA A 241 -22.32 -6.32 33.35
CA ALA A 241 -22.36 -5.09 32.57
C ALA A 241 -23.74 -4.96 31.91
N THR A 242 -24.30 -3.76 31.89
CA THR A 242 -25.60 -3.51 31.24
C THR A 242 -25.33 -3.00 29.81
N VAL A 243 -25.95 -3.63 28.82
CA VAL A 243 -25.96 -3.10 27.45
C VAL A 243 -26.83 -1.88 27.37
N ILE A 244 -26.27 -0.71 27.05
CA ILE A 244 -27.02 0.56 27.00
C ILE A 244 -27.26 1.06 25.58
N GLY A 245 -26.61 0.47 24.59
CA GLY A 245 -26.80 0.87 23.20
C GLY A 245 -26.15 -0.09 22.19
N VAL A 246 -26.60 0.07 20.94
CA VAL A 246 -26.07 -0.66 19.77
C VAL A 246 -25.54 0.36 18.77
N ALA A 247 -24.28 0.22 18.36
CA ALA A 247 -23.67 1.07 17.35
C ALA A 247 -24.27 0.82 15.95
N PRO A 248 -24.24 1.80 15.03
CA PRO A 248 -24.77 1.61 13.69
C PRO A 248 -23.95 0.59 12.86
N PRO A 249 -24.56 -0.09 11.87
CA PRO A 249 -23.89 -1.09 11.05
C PRO A 249 -22.72 -0.53 10.23
N SER A 250 -22.72 0.79 9.97
CA SER A 250 -21.62 1.47 9.29
C SER A 250 -20.40 1.73 10.17
N PHE A 251 -20.47 1.55 11.49
CA PHE A 251 -19.40 1.87 12.42
C PHE A 251 -18.85 0.61 13.09
N SER A 252 -17.61 0.27 12.78
CA SER A 252 -16.88 -0.89 13.34
C SER A 252 -15.68 -0.50 14.21
N GLY A 253 -15.61 0.77 14.63
CA GLY A 253 -14.50 1.30 15.43
C GLY A 253 -13.63 2.28 14.65
N THR A 254 -12.55 2.72 15.28
CA THR A 254 -11.61 3.71 14.73
C THR A 254 -10.34 3.09 14.13
N MET A 255 -10.19 1.76 14.24
CA MET A 255 -9.08 0.98 13.69
C MET A 255 -9.55 0.15 12.50
N LEU A 256 -8.74 0.08 11.44
CA LEU A 256 -9.10 -0.67 10.22
C LEU A 256 -8.81 -2.18 10.33
N ASN A 257 -7.84 -2.57 11.15
CA ASN A 257 -7.41 -3.96 11.31
C ASN A 257 -8.12 -4.71 12.45
N GLU A 258 -8.81 -3.98 13.32
CA GLU A 258 -9.45 -4.53 14.51
C GLU A 258 -10.87 -3.98 14.60
N ARG A 259 -11.86 -4.84 14.35
CA ARG A 259 -13.25 -4.46 14.52
C ARG A 259 -13.58 -4.44 16.00
N THR A 260 -14.04 -3.30 16.47
CA THR A 260 -14.54 -3.20 17.84
C THR A 260 -15.90 -3.86 17.94
N ASP A 261 -16.02 -4.82 18.84
CA ASP A 261 -17.28 -5.51 19.14
C ASP A 261 -18.02 -4.85 20.30
N VAL A 262 -17.29 -4.28 21.26
CA VAL A 262 -17.84 -3.68 22.47
C VAL A 262 -17.08 -2.40 22.83
N TRP A 263 -17.77 -1.34 23.16
CA TRP A 263 -17.23 -0.14 23.77
C TRP A 263 -17.58 -0.10 25.25
N LEU A 264 -16.62 0.31 26.08
CA LEU A 264 -16.74 0.42 27.53
C LEU A 264 -16.23 1.80 27.97
N PRO A 265 -16.75 2.39 29.05
CA PRO A 265 -16.12 3.57 29.65
C PRO A 265 -14.70 3.22 30.12
N LEU A 266 -13.71 4.04 29.74
CA LEU A 266 -12.29 3.74 29.95
C LEU A 266 -11.95 3.51 31.43
N LEU A 267 -12.41 4.37 32.32
CA LEU A 267 -12.15 4.24 33.77
C LEU A 267 -12.82 3.01 34.36
N MET A 268 -14.06 2.70 33.97
CA MET A 268 -14.73 1.47 34.40
C MET A 268 -14.01 0.23 33.91
N TYR A 269 -13.53 0.25 32.63
CA TYR A 269 -12.73 -0.85 32.10
C TYR A 269 -11.45 -1.06 32.92
N LEU A 270 -10.70 0.01 33.23
CA LEU A 270 -9.53 -0.08 34.10
C LEU A 270 -9.87 -0.70 35.45
N GLY A 271 -11.05 -0.39 36.02
CA GLY A 271 -11.55 -1.02 37.22
C GLY A 271 -11.88 -2.52 37.09
N THR A 272 -12.01 -3.06 35.85
CA THR A 272 -12.15 -4.52 35.63
C THR A 272 -10.81 -5.25 35.66
N LEU A 273 -9.69 -4.53 35.59
CA LEU A 273 -8.35 -5.06 35.75
C LEU A 273 -8.04 -5.27 37.24
N SER A 274 -6.83 -5.74 37.57
CA SER A 274 -6.46 -5.84 38.96
C SER A 274 -6.39 -4.46 39.63
N ARG A 275 -6.59 -4.43 40.95
CA ARG A 275 -6.59 -3.18 41.71
C ARG A 275 -5.26 -2.42 41.58
N GLU A 276 -4.17 -3.16 41.58
CA GLU A 276 -2.83 -2.61 41.40
C GLU A 276 -2.63 -2.00 40.01
N THR A 277 -2.99 -2.74 38.95
CA THR A 277 -2.94 -2.25 37.58
C THR A 277 -3.84 -1.03 37.39
N SER A 278 -5.07 -1.06 37.95
CA SER A 278 -6.01 0.05 37.86
C SER A 278 -5.47 1.33 38.52
N GLN A 279 -4.97 1.24 39.75
CA GLN A 279 -4.40 2.40 40.44
C GLN A 279 -3.16 2.96 39.75
N ARG A 280 -2.27 2.08 39.27
CA ARG A 280 -1.08 2.47 38.55
C ARG A 280 -1.43 3.18 37.25
N SER A 281 -2.36 2.63 36.47
CA SER A 281 -2.81 3.23 35.21
C SER A 281 -3.41 4.62 35.37
N MET A 282 -3.94 4.96 36.54
CA MET A 282 -4.51 6.27 36.82
C MET A 282 -3.50 7.28 37.37
N THR A 283 -2.47 6.84 38.05
CA THR A 283 -1.54 7.70 38.80
C THR A 283 -0.16 7.84 38.15
N ASP A 284 0.30 6.81 37.44
CA ASP A 284 1.59 6.81 36.78
C ASP A 284 1.51 7.50 35.43
N ARG A 285 2.21 8.67 35.31
CA ARG A 285 2.32 9.38 34.04
C ARG A 285 3.08 8.61 32.96
N ASN A 286 3.66 7.48 33.30
CA ASN A 286 4.44 6.61 32.45
C ASN A 286 3.71 5.34 32.02
N ASP A 287 2.53 5.09 32.56
CA ASP A 287 1.67 3.95 32.25
C ASP A 287 0.45 4.38 31.39
N THR A 288 -0.29 3.42 30.89
CA THR A 288 -1.58 3.58 30.18
C THR A 288 -1.52 4.50 28.95
N PRO A 289 -0.90 3.99 27.89
CA PRO A 289 -0.95 4.64 26.59
C PRO A 289 -2.36 4.61 26.01
N VAL A 290 -2.83 5.78 25.53
CA VAL A 290 -4.12 5.95 24.88
C VAL A 290 -3.99 6.63 23.53
N ASP A 291 -4.85 6.23 22.61
CA ASP A 291 -5.11 6.96 21.37
C ASP A 291 -5.95 8.21 21.69
N VAL A 292 -5.64 9.31 21.02
CA VAL A 292 -6.34 10.56 21.25
C VAL A 292 -6.85 11.15 19.93
N ILE A 293 -8.16 11.39 19.90
CA ILE A 293 -8.85 12.02 18.77
C ILE A 293 -9.53 13.28 19.28
N GLY A 294 -9.50 14.35 18.51
CA GLY A 294 -10.17 15.60 18.84
C GLY A 294 -10.91 16.20 17.66
N ARG A 295 -11.83 17.09 17.95
CA ARG A 295 -12.55 17.87 16.96
C ARG A 295 -12.14 19.32 17.08
N LEU A 296 -11.69 19.93 15.97
CA LEU A 296 -11.33 21.36 15.92
C LEU A 296 -12.50 22.24 16.33
N ALA A 297 -12.22 23.27 17.09
CA ALA A 297 -13.19 24.31 17.39
C ALA A 297 -13.53 25.10 16.10
N PRO A 298 -14.75 25.62 15.96
CA PRO A 298 -15.17 26.36 14.78
C PRO A 298 -14.17 27.48 14.42
N GLY A 299 -13.74 27.49 13.16
CA GLY A 299 -12.76 28.49 12.65
C GLY A 299 -11.31 28.26 13.03
N LYS A 300 -10.98 27.21 13.77
CA LYS A 300 -9.58 26.84 14.08
C LYS A 300 -8.99 25.92 13.01
N SER A 301 -7.70 26.05 12.79
CA SER A 301 -6.94 25.20 11.86
C SER A 301 -6.08 24.16 12.59
N ILE A 302 -5.64 23.13 11.87
CA ILE A 302 -4.68 22.14 12.39
C ILE A 302 -3.40 22.83 12.88
N ALA A 303 -2.91 23.86 12.17
CA ALA A 303 -1.73 24.62 12.57
C ALA A 303 -1.94 25.36 13.91
N ALA A 304 -3.13 25.93 14.13
CA ALA A 304 -3.48 26.56 15.41
C ALA A 304 -3.54 25.50 16.55
N ALA A 305 -4.11 24.34 16.30
CA ALA A 305 -4.12 23.25 17.26
C ALA A 305 -2.70 22.74 17.55
N GLN A 306 -1.84 22.62 16.54
CA GLN A 306 -0.44 22.22 16.73
C GLN A 306 0.32 23.20 17.63
N ALA A 307 0.11 24.51 17.45
CA ALA A 307 0.74 25.54 18.29
C ALA A 307 0.22 25.48 19.75
N ASP A 308 -1.08 25.24 19.93
CA ASP A 308 -1.71 25.06 21.24
C ASP A 308 -1.09 23.87 22.00
N PHE A 309 -1.01 22.71 21.33
CA PHE A 309 -0.38 21.51 21.87
C PHE A 309 1.12 21.70 22.18
N ALA A 310 1.86 22.35 21.32
CA ALA A 310 3.29 22.64 21.57
C ALA A 310 3.48 23.50 22.82
N THR A 311 2.58 24.47 23.05
CA THR A 311 2.59 25.31 24.25
C THR A 311 2.28 24.50 25.51
N MET A 312 1.25 23.64 25.45
CA MET A 312 0.89 22.76 26.54
C MET A 312 2.02 21.78 26.89
N GLN A 313 2.63 21.17 25.88
CA GLN A 313 3.79 20.28 26.09
C GLN A 313 4.94 20.99 26.79
N ALA A 314 5.33 22.17 26.32
CA ALA A 314 6.40 22.95 26.93
C ALA A 314 6.10 23.30 28.40
N ARG A 315 4.83 23.45 28.77
CA ARG A 315 4.39 23.66 30.16
C ARG A 315 4.53 22.37 30.98
N LEU A 316 4.03 21.26 30.45
CA LEU A 316 4.09 19.97 31.12
C LEU A 316 5.54 19.50 31.31
N ASP A 317 6.45 19.75 30.37
CA ASP A 317 7.87 19.42 30.50
C ASP A 317 8.55 20.17 31.65
N ARG A 318 8.13 21.43 31.90
CA ARG A 318 8.62 22.19 33.06
C ARG A 318 8.03 21.68 34.38
N SER A 319 6.75 21.29 34.35
CA SER A 319 6.07 20.82 35.57
C SER A 319 6.49 19.40 35.97
N TYR A 320 6.87 18.58 35.00
CA TYR A 320 7.22 17.17 35.22
C TYR A 320 8.49 16.81 34.41
N PRO A 321 9.67 17.29 34.83
CA PRO A 321 10.91 17.16 34.07
C PRO A 321 11.43 15.73 33.95
N THR A 322 10.99 14.84 34.84
CA THR A 322 11.37 13.41 34.84
C THR A 322 10.51 12.53 33.93
N ALA A 323 9.40 13.06 33.40
CA ALA A 323 8.55 12.31 32.50
C ALA A 323 9.12 12.39 31.07
N ASP A 324 9.45 11.25 30.51
CA ASP A 324 9.84 11.15 29.09
C ASP A 324 8.61 11.30 28.22
N ARG A 325 8.39 12.51 27.66
CA ARG A 325 7.28 12.81 26.79
C ARG A 325 7.70 12.88 25.35
N PRO A 326 7.19 12.00 24.49
CA PRO A 326 7.41 12.16 23.06
C PRO A 326 6.69 13.41 22.57
N ARG A 327 7.25 14.06 21.55
CA ARG A 327 6.60 15.20 20.91
C ARG A 327 5.33 14.74 20.18
N VAL A 328 4.25 15.48 20.36
CA VAL A 328 3.01 15.20 19.67
C VAL A 328 2.82 16.11 18.45
N ALA A 329 2.20 15.56 17.41
CA ALA A 329 1.74 16.28 16.24
C ALA A 329 0.22 16.19 16.12
N VAL A 330 -0.41 17.28 15.76
CA VAL A 330 -1.84 17.29 15.42
C VAL A 330 -1.96 17.05 13.92
N VAL A 331 -2.52 15.93 13.54
CA VAL A 331 -2.69 15.53 12.15
C VAL A 331 -4.17 15.35 11.81
N GLN A 332 -4.51 15.49 10.54
CA GLN A 332 -5.87 15.18 10.10
C GLN A 332 -6.19 13.72 10.46
N TYR A 333 -7.39 13.49 10.97
CA TYR A 333 -7.81 12.15 11.31
C TYR A 333 -7.90 11.29 10.05
N ALA A 334 -7.22 10.18 10.09
CA ALA A 334 -7.43 9.07 9.19
C ALA A 334 -7.55 7.80 10.02
N ALA A 335 -8.31 6.84 9.55
CA ALA A 335 -8.39 5.56 10.24
C ALA A 335 -7.01 4.92 10.31
N THR A 336 -6.61 4.47 11.49
CA THR A 336 -5.33 3.77 11.62
C THR A 336 -5.46 2.36 11.07
N ALA A 337 -4.58 2.03 10.16
CA ALA A 337 -4.47 0.67 9.64
C ALA A 337 -3.82 -0.31 10.65
N GLY A 338 -3.55 0.12 11.88
CA GLY A 338 -3.12 -0.69 13.03
C GLY A 338 -2.13 -1.80 12.68
N GLY A 339 -0.91 -1.49 12.27
CA GLY A 339 0.07 -2.51 11.90
C GLY A 339 -0.08 -3.12 10.49
N LEU A 340 -1.18 -2.88 9.76
CA LEU A 340 -1.32 -3.26 8.35
C LEU A 340 -0.42 -2.40 7.44
N ILE A 341 -0.22 -1.14 7.82
CA ILE A 341 0.77 -0.28 7.21
C ILE A 341 1.87 -0.08 8.26
N PRO A 342 3.02 -0.69 8.07
CA PRO A 342 4.17 -0.48 8.94
C PRO A 342 4.54 1.00 9.03
N SER A 343 5.30 1.39 10.03
CA SER A 343 6.00 2.68 10.14
C SER A 343 6.73 3.10 8.86
N GLY A 344 6.87 2.18 7.89
CA GLY A 344 7.36 2.36 6.54
C GLY A 344 6.35 2.87 5.50
N ALA A 345 5.17 3.39 5.86
CA ALA A 345 4.22 3.93 4.87
C ALA A 345 4.86 4.91 3.86
N PRO A 346 5.74 5.86 4.27
CA PRO A 346 6.45 6.70 3.32
C PRO A 346 7.34 5.90 2.36
N THR A 347 8.00 4.87 2.85
CA THR A 347 8.86 3.98 2.04
C THR A 347 8.05 3.19 1.03
N LEU A 348 6.91 2.63 1.44
CA LEU A 348 5.99 1.95 0.53
C LEU A 348 5.46 2.88 -0.55
N LEU A 349 5.03 4.10 -0.18
CA LEU A 349 4.59 5.12 -1.12
C LEU A 349 5.70 5.50 -2.10
N ALA A 350 6.95 5.63 -1.65
CA ALA A 350 8.10 5.90 -2.49
C ALA A 350 8.36 4.74 -3.48
N ILE A 351 8.32 3.50 -3.02
CA ILE A 351 8.47 2.31 -3.87
C ILE A 351 7.37 2.28 -4.94
N PHE A 352 6.11 2.45 -4.56
CA PHE A 352 5.00 2.48 -5.52
C PHE A 352 5.10 3.65 -6.51
N SER A 353 5.58 4.81 -6.07
CA SER A 353 5.79 5.97 -6.95
C SER A 353 6.87 5.68 -8.00
N VAL A 354 7.96 5.02 -7.61
CA VAL A 354 9.02 4.59 -8.54
C VAL A 354 8.49 3.57 -9.53
N ILE A 355 7.75 2.55 -9.09
CA ILE A 355 7.14 1.53 -9.95
C ILE A 355 6.16 2.18 -10.93
N THR A 356 5.31 3.09 -10.45
CA THR A 356 4.40 3.88 -11.29
C THR A 356 5.16 4.64 -12.36
N LEU A 357 6.20 5.37 -11.98
CA LEU A 357 7.02 6.12 -12.93
C LEU A 357 7.64 5.20 -13.99
N MET A 358 8.20 4.07 -13.58
CA MET A 358 8.80 3.08 -14.50
C MET A 358 7.77 2.52 -15.48
N THR A 359 6.60 2.12 -14.99
CA THR A 359 5.53 1.55 -15.84
C THR A 359 4.96 2.58 -16.81
N VAL A 360 4.81 3.83 -16.37
CA VAL A 360 4.38 4.94 -17.26
C VAL A 360 5.43 5.21 -18.33
N VAL A 361 6.71 5.19 -17.99
CA VAL A 361 7.79 5.37 -18.98
C VAL A 361 7.81 4.22 -19.97
N ILE A 362 7.66 2.96 -19.53
CA ILE A 362 7.61 1.79 -20.40
C ILE A 362 6.45 1.90 -21.40
N VAL A 363 5.22 2.21 -20.91
CA VAL A 363 4.06 2.32 -21.81
C VAL A 363 4.20 3.53 -22.75
N SER A 364 4.72 4.65 -22.23
CA SER A 364 4.95 5.85 -23.04
C SER A 364 5.97 5.61 -24.15
N ALA A 365 7.06 4.87 -23.86
CA ALA A 365 8.05 4.50 -24.87
C ALA A 365 7.42 3.63 -25.98
N ASN A 366 6.55 2.68 -25.60
CA ASN A 366 5.86 1.83 -26.57
C ASN A 366 4.89 2.61 -27.45
N VAL A 367 4.02 3.41 -26.84
CA VAL A 367 3.07 4.24 -27.58
C VAL A 367 3.82 5.27 -28.44
N ALA A 368 4.92 5.85 -27.94
CA ALA A 368 5.79 6.73 -28.73
C ALA A 368 6.35 6.03 -29.96
N ASN A 369 6.82 4.78 -29.83
CA ASN A 369 7.30 3.99 -30.96
C ASN A 369 6.19 3.72 -31.99
N LEU A 370 4.97 3.40 -31.52
CA LEU A 370 3.78 3.24 -32.39
C LEU A 370 3.43 4.56 -33.09
N MET A 371 3.45 5.68 -32.37
CA MET A 371 3.18 7.00 -32.95
C MET A 371 4.28 7.45 -33.93
N LEU A 372 5.55 7.16 -33.62
CA LEU A 372 6.67 7.43 -34.53
C LEU A 372 6.54 6.64 -35.84
N SER A 373 6.12 5.36 -35.75
CA SER A 373 5.89 4.54 -36.95
C SER A 373 4.79 5.13 -37.83
N ARG A 374 3.72 5.64 -37.22
CA ARG A 374 2.64 6.30 -37.91
C ARG A 374 3.02 7.65 -38.48
N ALA A 375 3.78 8.46 -37.72
CA ALA A 375 4.28 9.76 -38.19
C ALA A 375 5.14 9.62 -39.45
N VAL A 376 5.91 8.53 -39.57
CA VAL A 376 6.66 8.21 -40.79
C VAL A 376 5.73 7.87 -41.95
N ALA A 377 4.70 7.06 -41.74
CA ALA A 377 3.74 6.71 -42.79
C ALA A 377 2.98 7.94 -43.34
N ARG A 378 2.77 8.99 -42.51
CA ARG A 378 2.09 10.23 -42.87
C ARG A 378 3.03 11.39 -43.19
N GLN A 379 4.29 11.13 -43.45
CA GLN A 379 5.31 12.16 -43.61
C GLN A 379 5.07 13.04 -44.82
N ARG A 380 4.59 12.45 -45.95
CA ARG A 380 4.22 13.18 -47.17
C ARG A 380 3.04 14.14 -46.93
N GLU A 381 2.01 13.67 -46.22
CA GLU A 381 0.88 14.50 -45.79
C GLU A 381 1.30 15.70 -44.94
N THR A 382 2.21 15.47 -44.01
CA THR A 382 2.75 16.53 -43.12
C THR A 382 3.59 17.54 -43.94
N ALA A 383 4.41 17.09 -44.89
CA ALA A 383 5.22 17.96 -45.75
C ALA A 383 4.32 18.83 -46.67
N VAL A 384 3.26 18.26 -47.22
CA VAL A 384 2.24 19.00 -48.02
C VAL A 384 1.56 20.09 -47.18
N ARG A 385 1.17 19.77 -45.94
CA ARG A 385 0.59 20.76 -45.03
C ARG A 385 1.55 21.90 -44.68
N GLN A 386 2.83 21.60 -44.45
CA GLN A 386 3.85 22.62 -44.21
C GLN A 386 4.09 23.49 -45.43
N SER A 387 4.08 22.92 -46.65
CA SER A 387 4.24 23.69 -47.86
C SER A 387 3.02 24.61 -48.16
N LEU A 388 1.84 24.23 -47.63
CA LEU A 388 0.62 25.06 -47.65
C LEU A 388 0.53 26.09 -46.53
N GLY A 389 1.64 26.30 -45.75
CA GLY A 389 1.72 27.34 -44.71
C GLY A 389 1.34 26.88 -43.30
N ALA A 390 1.13 25.58 -43.01
CA ALA A 390 0.87 25.14 -41.66
C ALA A 390 2.10 25.30 -40.74
N SER A 391 1.95 26.07 -39.66
CA SER A 391 3.02 26.25 -38.64
C SER A 391 3.41 24.96 -37.95
N ARG A 392 4.69 24.84 -37.53
CA ARG A 392 5.17 23.68 -36.77
C ARG A 392 4.36 23.44 -35.49
N ILE A 393 3.95 24.52 -34.79
CA ILE A 393 3.11 24.47 -33.60
C ILE A 393 1.75 23.83 -33.88
N ARG A 394 1.13 24.13 -35.02
CA ARG A 394 -0.16 23.54 -35.41
C ARG A 394 -0.07 22.03 -35.62
N ILE A 395 1.05 21.54 -36.18
CA ILE A 395 1.26 20.10 -36.38
C ILE A 395 1.52 19.41 -35.02
N VAL A 396 2.31 20.01 -34.15
CA VAL A 396 2.54 19.50 -32.78
C VAL A 396 1.21 19.41 -32.01
N ARG A 397 0.38 20.45 -32.10
CA ARG A 397 -0.94 20.50 -31.46
C ARG A 397 -1.88 19.39 -31.97
N LEU A 398 -1.82 19.09 -33.24
CA LEU A 398 -2.57 18.01 -33.86
C LEU A 398 -2.12 16.62 -33.34
N LEU A 399 -0.82 16.40 -33.19
CA LEU A 399 -0.26 15.18 -32.61
C LEU A 399 -0.65 15.03 -31.12
N LEU A 400 -0.64 16.14 -30.37
CA LEU A 400 -1.10 16.15 -28.98
C LEU A 400 -2.60 15.86 -28.89
N ALA A 401 -3.44 16.40 -29.79
CA ALA A 401 -4.86 16.13 -29.83
C ALA A 401 -5.19 14.66 -30.16
N GLU A 402 -4.42 14.05 -31.08
CA GLU A 402 -4.50 12.61 -31.36
C GLU A 402 -4.16 11.81 -30.10
N GLY A 403 -3.05 12.11 -29.44
CA GLY A 403 -2.65 11.47 -28.18
C GLY A 403 -3.68 11.64 -27.09
N LEU A 404 -4.22 12.85 -26.91
CA LEU A 404 -5.23 13.16 -25.91
C LEU A 404 -6.50 12.35 -26.14
N SER A 405 -6.95 12.20 -27.41
CA SER A 405 -8.13 11.40 -27.75
C SER A 405 -7.96 9.93 -27.36
N ILE A 406 -6.77 9.34 -27.58
CA ILE A 406 -6.43 7.97 -27.13
C ILE A 406 -6.46 7.90 -25.62
N SER A 407 -5.85 8.88 -24.96
CA SER A 407 -5.71 8.89 -23.48
C SER A 407 -7.04 9.09 -22.76
N VAL A 408 -7.99 9.85 -23.33
CA VAL A 408 -9.34 9.97 -22.76
C VAL A 408 -10.06 8.62 -22.79
N VAL A 409 -10.00 7.89 -23.89
CA VAL A 409 -10.56 6.54 -23.98
C VAL A 409 -9.89 5.60 -22.98
N ALA A 410 -8.56 5.65 -22.90
CA ALA A 410 -7.78 4.85 -21.97
C ALA A 410 -8.09 5.19 -20.51
N TRP A 411 -8.23 6.46 -20.16
CA TRP A 411 -8.61 6.93 -18.83
C TRP A 411 -10.00 6.42 -18.42
N LEU A 412 -11.00 6.49 -19.30
CA LEU A 412 -12.32 5.94 -19.02
C LEU A 412 -12.27 4.42 -18.80
N ALA A 413 -11.52 3.70 -19.63
CA ALA A 413 -11.31 2.27 -19.47
C ALA A 413 -10.55 1.93 -18.18
N ALA A 414 -9.55 2.74 -17.79
CA ALA A 414 -8.82 2.60 -16.54
C ALA A 414 -9.72 2.82 -15.31
N CYS A 415 -10.60 3.82 -15.35
CA CYS A 415 -11.60 4.04 -14.28
C CYS A 415 -12.55 2.84 -14.15
N LEU A 416 -13.03 2.28 -15.25
CA LEU A 416 -13.86 1.07 -15.23
C LEU A 416 -13.11 -0.13 -14.65
N LEU A 417 -11.84 -0.32 -15.03
CA LEU A 417 -10.98 -1.37 -14.48
C LEU A 417 -10.79 -1.19 -12.96
N THR A 418 -10.57 0.05 -12.51
CA THR A 418 -10.42 0.36 -11.08
C THR A 418 -11.70 0.06 -10.29
N ILE A 419 -12.87 0.43 -10.82
CA ILE A 419 -14.17 0.11 -10.21
C ILE A 419 -14.38 -1.40 -10.11
N TRP A 420 -14.03 -2.13 -11.17
CA TRP A 420 -14.13 -3.59 -11.16
C TRP A 420 -13.16 -4.21 -10.15
N ALA A 421 -11.91 -3.78 -10.13
CA ALA A 421 -10.89 -4.28 -9.21
C ALA A 421 -11.24 -3.97 -7.74
N ALA A 422 -11.75 -2.78 -7.45
CA ALA A 422 -12.20 -2.39 -6.11
C ALA A 422 -13.27 -3.32 -5.54
N ARG A 423 -14.17 -3.84 -6.40
CA ARG A 423 -15.20 -4.81 -6.01
C ARG A 423 -14.68 -6.25 -5.94
N ALA A 424 -13.68 -6.58 -6.74
CA ALA A 424 -13.12 -7.93 -6.82
C ALA A 424 -12.16 -8.24 -5.67
N ILE A 425 -11.34 -7.28 -5.25
CA ILE A 425 -10.29 -7.47 -4.23
C ILE A 425 -10.86 -8.02 -2.90
N PRO A 426 -11.90 -7.42 -2.27
CA PRO A 426 -12.43 -7.94 -1.02
C PRO A 426 -13.03 -9.35 -1.15
N ARG A 427 -13.59 -9.68 -2.32
CA ARG A 427 -14.18 -11.01 -2.60
C ARG A 427 -13.12 -12.08 -2.82
N LEU A 428 -11.97 -11.71 -3.38
CA LEU A 428 -10.84 -12.63 -3.61
C LEU A 428 -10.01 -12.88 -2.35
N LEU A 429 -10.16 -12.03 -1.33
CA LEU A 429 -9.40 -12.05 -0.09
C LEU A 429 -10.34 -11.92 1.14
N PRO A 430 -11.38 -12.76 1.28
CA PRO A 430 -12.40 -12.58 2.32
C PRO A 430 -11.82 -12.69 3.73
N ASP A 431 -10.84 -13.59 3.94
CA ASP A 431 -10.20 -13.84 5.24
C ASP A 431 -9.02 -12.89 5.52
N SER A 432 -8.74 -11.97 4.59
CA SER A 432 -7.70 -10.97 4.81
C SER A 432 -8.16 -9.88 5.78
N PRO A 433 -7.23 -9.20 6.45
CA PRO A 433 -7.54 -8.02 7.24
C PRO A 433 -8.33 -6.97 6.43
N PHE A 434 -8.08 -6.87 5.11
CA PHE A 434 -8.80 -5.96 4.21
C PHE A 434 -10.26 -6.38 3.95
N GLY A 435 -10.51 -7.68 3.80
CA GLY A 435 -11.86 -8.21 3.62
C GLY A 435 -12.72 -8.06 4.87
N GLN A 436 -12.09 -8.23 6.04
CA GLN A 436 -12.79 -8.12 7.33
C GLN A 436 -13.04 -6.66 7.76
N ALA A 437 -12.19 -5.72 7.37
CA ALA A 437 -12.26 -4.33 7.82
C ALA A 437 -13.43 -3.52 7.23
N GLY A 438 -14.12 -4.02 6.20
CA GLY A 438 -15.20 -3.29 5.54
C GLY A 438 -14.72 -2.01 4.81
N ILE A 439 -13.45 -1.98 4.40
CA ILE A 439 -12.84 -0.83 3.73
C ILE A 439 -13.43 -0.70 2.34
N ASP A 440 -13.91 0.49 2.00
CA ASP A 440 -14.34 0.81 0.64
C ASP A 440 -13.13 1.22 -0.20
N PHE A 441 -12.73 0.36 -1.13
CA PHE A 441 -11.70 0.65 -2.11
C PHE A 441 -12.24 1.37 -3.35
N GLY A 442 -13.51 1.78 -3.34
CA GLY A 442 -14.13 2.50 -4.44
C GLY A 442 -13.37 3.78 -4.80
N PRO A 443 -13.31 4.14 -6.09
CA PRO A 443 -12.62 5.35 -6.52
C PRO A 443 -13.38 6.60 -6.05
N ASP A 444 -12.75 7.40 -5.23
CA ASP A 444 -13.17 8.76 -4.89
C ASP A 444 -12.68 9.77 -5.95
N TRP A 445 -13.03 11.05 -5.77
CA TRP A 445 -12.60 12.10 -6.70
C TRP A 445 -11.06 12.23 -6.80
N LYS A 446 -10.31 11.94 -5.71
CA LYS A 446 -8.84 11.98 -5.71
C LYS A 446 -8.27 10.90 -6.63
N VAL A 447 -8.85 9.71 -6.59
CA VAL A 447 -8.48 8.57 -7.44
C VAL A 447 -8.76 8.88 -8.91
N VAL A 448 -9.91 9.50 -9.21
CA VAL A 448 -10.28 9.91 -10.58
C VAL A 448 -9.31 10.97 -11.11
N VAL A 449 -8.96 11.97 -10.28
CA VAL A 449 -7.98 13.01 -10.64
C VAL A 449 -6.59 12.40 -10.83
N TYR A 450 -6.16 11.50 -9.95
CA TYR A 450 -4.88 10.79 -10.09
C TYR A 450 -4.80 10.04 -11.43
N ALA A 451 -5.84 9.28 -11.79
CA ALA A 451 -5.91 8.58 -13.07
C ALA A 451 -5.83 9.55 -14.26
N MET A 452 -6.51 10.69 -14.17
CA MET A 452 -6.49 11.74 -15.20
C MET A 452 -5.10 12.35 -15.35
N VAL A 453 -4.46 12.69 -14.25
CA VAL A 453 -3.08 13.25 -14.24
C VAL A 453 -2.10 12.25 -14.81
N LEU A 454 -2.21 10.98 -14.43
CA LEU A 454 -1.33 9.92 -14.92
C LEU A 454 -1.49 9.70 -16.44
N ALA A 455 -2.74 9.70 -16.94
CA ALA A 455 -3.03 9.62 -18.36
C ALA A 455 -2.50 10.85 -19.12
N ALA A 456 -2.63 12.06 -18.54
CA ALA A 456 -2.09 13.30 -19.13
C ALA A 456 -0.56 13.29 -19.20
N ILE A 457 0.14 12.86 -18.15
CA ILE A 457 1.60 12.70 -18.13
C ILE A 457 2.02 11.70 -19.22
N GLY A 458 1.35 10.55 -19.31
CA GLY A 458 1.58 9.57 -20.37
C GLY A 458 1.39 10.19 -21.77
N THR A 459 0.31 10.96 -21.99
CA THR A 459 0.03 11.65 -23.25
C THR A 459 1.18 12.57 -23.66
N ILE A 460 1.63 13.41 -22.76
CA ILE A 460 2.74 14.33 -23.02
C ILE A 460 4.01 13.52 -23.34
N ALA A 461 4.30 12.51 -22.54
CA ALA A 461 5.51 11.71 -22.68
C ALA A 461 5.60 10.97 -24.03
N PHE A 462 4.52 10.32 -24.48
CA PHE A 462 4.56 9.61 -25.75
C PHE A 462 4.36 10.53 -26.97
N SER A 463 3.69 11.68 -26.84
CA SER A 463 3.53 12.64 -27.91
C SER A 463 4.77 13.50 -28.14
N LEU A 464 5.66 13.61 -27.13
CA LEU A 464 6.86 14.42 -27.20
C LEU A 464 7.85 13.91 -28.27
N ALA A 465 8.01 12.60 -28.42
CA ALA A 465 8.95 12.01 -29.37
C ALA A 465 8.61 12.35 -30.85
N PRO A 466 7.36 12.18 -31.33
CA PRO A 466 7.00 12.62 -32.67
C PRO A 466 6.98 14.16 -32.81
N ALA A 467 6.62 14.89 -31.76
CA ALA A 467 6.62 16.35 -31.78
C ALA A 467 8.03 16.93 -31.93
N LEU A 468 9.00 16.46 -31.16
CA LEU A 468 10.41 16.84 -31.27
C LEU A 468 10.99 16.53 -32.67
N ARG A 469 10.52 15.44 -33.26
CA ARG A 469 10.94 15.07 -34.61
C ARG A 469 10.45 16.07 -35.64
N VAL A 470 9.16 16.44 -35.62
CA VAL A 470 8.58 17.46 -36.50
C VAL A 470 9.29 18.81 -36.32
N TRP A 471 9.65 19.14 -35.09
CA TRP A 471 10.33 20.40 -34.79
C TRP A 471 11.74 20.50 -35.42
N ARG A 472 12.48 19.37 -35.47
CA ARG A 472 13.87 19.28 -35.96
C ARG A 472 13.98 19.00 -37.46
N GLN A 473 12.88 18.75 -38.19
CA GLN A 473 12.93 18.39 -39.61
C GLN A 473 12.48 19.53 -40.49
N ASP A 474 13.26 19.83 -41.55
CA ASP A 474 12.85 20.75 -42.61
C ASP A 474 12.06 20.02 -43.71
N ALA A 475 11.04 20.71 -44.27
CA ALA A 475 10.12 20.14 -45.27
C ALA A 475 10.78 19.97 -46.65
N LEU A 476 11.71 20.85 -47.01
CA LEU A 476 12.34 20.94 -48.36
C LEU A 476 13.01 19.64 -48.84
N PRO A 477 13.78 18.88 -48.05
CA PRO A 477 14.41 17.64 -48.48
C PRO A 477 13.38 16.57 -48.88
N TRP A 478 12.17 16.61 -48.30
CA TRP A 478 11.15 15.59 -48.49
C TRP A 478 10.26 15.84 -49.75
N LEU A 479 10.19 17.07 -50.20
CA LEU A 479 9.52 17.42 -51.44
C LEU A 479 10.41 17.16 -52.66
N LYS A 480 11.77 17.21 -52.47
CA LYS A 480 12.75 17.01 -53.54
C LYS A 480 13.27 15.58 -53.64
N ALA A 481 13.27 14.83 -52.54
CA ALA A 481 13.73 13.47 -52.54
C ALA A 481 12.56 12.57 -52.89
N GLY A 482 12.61 11.93 -54.07
CA GLY A 482 11.80 10.77 -54.33
C GLY A 482 12.00 9.73 -53.20
N GLU A 483 11.19 8.71 -53.13
CA GLU A 483 11.03 7.73 -52.02
C GLU A 483 12.33 7.10 -51.43
N HIS A 484 13.52 7.56 -51.82
CA HIS A 484 14.77 6.82 -51.68
C HIS A 484 15.75 7.31 -50.63
N SER A 485 15.56 8.50 -50.03
CA SER A 485 16.57 9.03 -49.11
C SER A 485 16.19 8.84 -47.64
N VAL A 486 16.62 7.74 -47.08
CA VAL A 486 16.49 7.44 -45.65
C VAL A 486 17.63 8.11 -44.88
N ALA A 487 17.33 9.18 -44.14
CA ALA A 487 18.31 9.82 -43.26
C ALA A 487 18.78 8.89 -42.13
N PRO A 488 20.09 8.75 -41.85
CA PRO A 488 20.68 7.83 -40.87
C PRO A 488 20.28 8.08 -39.42
N GLY A 489 19.75 9.26 -39.09
CA GLY A 489 19.40 9.64 -37.69
C GLY A 489 18.14 9.01 -37.11
N ARG A 490 17.43 8.19 -37.85
CA ARG A 490 16.04 7.76 -37.54
C ARG A 490 15.89 6.61 -36.59
N SER A 491 16.87 5.73 -36.48
CA SER A 491 16.81 4.54 -35.63
C SER A 491 17.18 4.83 -34.17
N ARG A 492 18.02 5.85 -33.93
CA ARG A 492 18.60 6.08 -32.59
C ARG A 492 17.57 6.33 -31.49
N LEU A 493 16.55 7.19 -31.75
CA LEU A 493 15.52 7.49 -30.75
C LEU A 493 14.64 6.26 -30.45
N SER A 494 14.16 5.58 -31.51
CA SER A 494 13.37 4.36 -31.33
C SER A 494 14.14 3.25 -30.64
N ASN A 495 15.42 3.06 -30.99
CA ASN A 495 16.30 2.09 -30.36
C ASN A 495 16.57 2.45 -28.89
N GLY A 496 16.78 3.74 -28.58
CA GLY A 496 16.92 4.23 -27.20
C GLY A 496 15.69 3.97 -26.34
N LEU A 497 14.49 4.17 -26.91
CA LEU A 497 13.24 3.86 -26.21
C LEU A 497 13.07 2.36 -25.92
N VAL A 498 13.48 1.49 -26.86
CA VAL A 498 13.47 0.02 -26.64
C VAL A 498 14.47 -0.38 -25.55
N VAL A 499 15.69 0.18 -25.57
CA VAL A 499 16.69 -0.09 -24.53
C VAL A 499 16.19 0.34 -23.16
N LEU A 500 15.62 1.54 -23.05
CA LEU A 500 15.05 2.06 -21.79
C LEU A 500 13.92 1.19 -21.27
N GLN A 501 13.00 0.80 -22.15
CA GLN A 501 11.89 -0.09 -21.83
C GLN A 501 12.37 -1.45 -21.31
N LEU A 502 13.33 -2.08 -22.01
CA LEU A 502 13.92 -3.34 -21.58
C LEU A 502 14.64 -3.21 -20.25
N ALA A 503 15.42 -2.14 -20.06
CA ALA A 503 16.13 -1.88 -18.82
C ALA A 503 15.17 -1.79 -17.62
N PHE A 504 14.07 -1.07 -17.75
CA PHE A 504 13.07 -0.98 -16.68
C PHE A 504 12.30 -2.29 -16.48
N SER A 505 12.06 -3.06 -17.54
CA SER A 505 11.46 -4.40 -17.41
C SER A 505 12.39 -5.36 -16.66
N VAL A 506 13.72 -5.30 -16.87
CA VAL A 506 14.71 -6.05 -16.07
C VAL A 506 14.59 -5.68 -14.60
N VAL A 507 14.56 -4.37 -14.28
CA VAL A 507 14.45 -3.91 -12.88
C VAL A 507 13.19 -4.44 -12.22
N LEU A 508 12.03 -4.29 -12.87
CA LEU A 508 10.75 -4.75 -12.31
C LEU A 508 10.72 -6.27 -12.13
N LEU A 509 11.19 -7.04 -13.12
CA LEU A 509 11.25 -8.50 -13.03
C LEU A 509 12.22 -8.97 -11.94
N THR A 510 13.37 -8.31 -11.80
CA THR A 510 14.32 -8.62 -10.74
C THR A 510 13.74 -8.33 -9.37
N LEU A 511 13.08 -7.17 -9.18
CA LEU A 511 12.39 -6.84 -7.92
C LEU A 511 11.32 -7.87 -7.59
N ALA A 512 10.51 -8.27 -8.56
CA ALA A 512 9.48 -9.29 -8.36
C ALA A 512 10.08 -10.66 -8.03
N GLY A 513 11.15 -11.04 -8.72
CA GLY A 513 11.86 -12.29 -8.48
C GLY A 513 12.49 -12.34 -7.08
N LEU A 514 13.20 -11.27 -6.69
CA LEU A 514 13.79 -11.16 -5.35
C LEU A 514 12.71 -11.17 -4.26
N ALA A 515 11.62 -10.42 -4.44
CA ALA A 515 10.51 -10.38 -3.48
C ALA A 515 9.82 -11.74 -3.36
N THR A 516 9.53 -12.41 -4.48
CA THR A 516 8.91 -13.74 -4.48
C THR A 516 9.81 -14.77 -3.80
N ARG A 517 11.10 -14.74 -4.10
CA ARG A 517 12.09 -15.64 -3.48
C ARG A 517 12.26 -15.33 -1.99
N SER A 518 12.28 -14.05 -1.62
CA SER A 518 12.29 -13.64 -0.21
C SER A 518 11.12 -14.21 0.55
N VAL A 519 9.90 -14.11 0.01
CA VAL A 519 8.70 -14.69 0.61
C VAL A 519 8.77 -16.21 0.68
N SER A 520 9.25 -16.88 -0.36
CA SER A 520 9.39 -18.34 -0.33
C SER A 520 10.38 -18.81 0.74
N LEU A 521 11.48 -18.09 0.96
CA LEU A 521 12.44 -18.43 2.01
C LEU A 521 11.90 -18.19 3.42
N MET A 522 10.92 -17.28 3.59
CA MET A 522 10.22 -17.10 4.87
C MET A 522 9.41 -18.33 5.29
N THR A 523 8.95 -19.12 4.33
CA THR A 523 8.04 -20.25 4.59
C THR A 523 8.68 -21.62 4.44
N VAL A 524 9.82 -21.75 3.78
CA VAL A 524 10.46 -23.05 3.47
C VAL A 524 11.35 -23.56 4.60
N ASP A 525 12.07 -22.68 5.29
CA ASP A 525 12.98 -23.08 6.38
C ASP A 525 12.61 -22.34 7.67
N LEU A 526 11.58 -22.81 8.33
CA LEU A 526 11.08 -22.25 9.58
C LEU A 526 11.99 -22.58 10.77
N GLY A 527 12.86 -23.57 10.63
CA GLY A 527 13.69 -24.10 11.71
C GLY A 527 12.91 -24.93 12.75
N PHE A 528 11.61 -25.17 12.51
CA PHE A 528 10.74 -26.03 13.31
C PHE A 528 9.72 -26.76 12.42
N ASP A 529 9.09 -27.81 12.96
CA ASP A 529 8.07 -28.56 12.22
C ASP A 529 6.71 -27.88 12.35
N SER A 530 6.21 -27.28 11.25
CA SER A 530 4.92 -26.59 11.20
C SER A 530 3.75 -27.51 10.88
N GLN A 531 3.99 -28.73 10.37
CA GLN A 531 2.93 -29.65 9.94
C GLN A 531 2.13 -30.17 11.14
N ASN A 532 0.85 -30.37 10.94
CA ASN A 532 -0.04 -30.92 11.94
C ASN A 532 -0.01 -30.19 13.29
N LEU A 533 0.15 -28.87 13.26
CA LEU A 533 0.18 -28.02 14.44
C LEU A 533 -1.02 -27.09 14.48
N LEU A 534 -1.92 -27.33 15.42
CA LEU A 534 -3.10 -26.51 15.68
C LEU A 534 -2.82 -25.55 16.85
N LEU A 535 -3.14 -24.30 16.67
CA LEU A 535 -2.99 -23.24 17.67
C LEU A 535 -4.37 -22.87 18.21
N LEU A 536 -4.54 -23.01 19.52
CA LEU A 536 -5.70 -22.56 20.26
C LEU A 536 -5.29 -21.38 21.14
N THR A 537 -5.71 -20.19 20.81
CA THR A 537 -5.52 -19.04 21.70
C THR A 537 -6.74 -18.91 22.60
N ALA A 538 -6.51 -19.02 23.88
CA ALA A 538 -7.53 -18.88 24.91
C ALA A 538 -7.24 -17.68 25.82
N ARG A 539 -8.28 -17.02 26.29
CA ARG A 539 -8.22 -15.94 27.25
C ARG A 539 -8.79 -16.40 28.58
N ILE A 540 -7.99 -16.23 29.61
CA ILE A 540 -8.37 -16.55 30.98
C ILE A 540 -8.77 -15.26 31.69
N THR A 541 -9.98 -15.20 32.27
CA THR A 541 -10.50 -14.02 32.97
C THR A 541 -11.12 -14.36 34.31
N GLY A 542 -11.01 -13.45 35.24
CA GLY A 542 -11.96 -13.17 36.35
C GLY A 542 -11.88 -13.99 37.63
N SER A 543 -11.34 -15.22 37.69
CA SER A 543 -11.28 -15.98 38.93
C SER A 543 -9.88 -16.27 39.42
N VAL A 544 -8.96 -15.92 38.61
CA VAL A 544 -7.55 -16.19 38.89
C VAL A 544 -6.97 -14.96 39.56
N THR A 545 -6.96 -15.01 40.88
CA THR A 545 -6.48 -13.91 41.74
C THR A 545 -5.01 -14.06 42.10
N THR A 546 -4.46 -15.25 41.92
CA THR A 546 -3.06 -15.54 42.23
C THR A 546 -2.38 -16.25 41.06
N ARG A 547 -1.07 -16.16 41.02
CA ARG A 547 -0.26 -16.86 40.02
C ARG A 547 -0.42 -18.37 40.11
N GLU A 548 -0.45 -18.93 41.31
CA GLU A 548 -0.63 -20.36 41.54
C GLU A 548 -1.94 -20.87 40.95
N SER A 549 -3.02 -20.11 41.13
CA SER A 549 -4.34 -20.46 40.56
C SER A 549 -4.33 -20.34 39.02
N SER A 550 -3.60 -19.36 38.45
CA SER A 550 -3.41 -19.24 37.00
C SER A 550 -2.68 -20.45 36.41
N LEU A 551 -1.58 -20.84 37.03
CA LEU A 551 -0.79 -21.98 36.61
C LEU A 551 -1.56 -23.29 36.71
N ALA A 552 -2.25 -23.50 37.83
CA ALA A 552 -3.08 -24.71 38.03
C ALA A 552 -4.21 -24.81 37.01
N LEU A 553 -4.80 -23.68 36.58
CA LEU A 553 -5.78 -23.68 35.51
C LEU A 553 -5.16 -24.01 34.15
N ILE A 554 -4.02 -23.41 33.82
CA ILE A 554 -3.31 -23.69 32.58
C ILE A 554 -2.91 -25.15 32.48
N ASP A 555 -2.37 -25.73 33.58
CA ASP A 555 -2.00 -27.14 33.65
C ASP A 555 -3.20 -28.05 33.42
N ARG A 556 -4.33 -27.80 34.08
CA ARG A 556 -5.58 -28.53 33.83
C ARG A 556 -6.06 -28.43 32.39
N ILE A 557 -5.98 -27.24 31.79
CA ILE A 557 -6.34 -27.08 30.37
C ILE A 557 -5.40 -27.92 29.49
N GLN A 558 -4.08 -27.85 29.73
CA GLN A 558 -3.09 -28.64 28.98
C GLN A 558 -3.34 -30.14 29.09
N GLU A 559 -3.59 -30.65 30.30
CA GLU A 559 -3.90 -32.06 30.54
C GLU A 559 -5.17 -32.50 29.80
N ARG A 560 -6.24 -31.72 29.88
CA ARG A 560 -7.53 -32.05 29.21
C ARG A 560 -7.41 -31.97 27.68
N LEU A 561 -6.65 -31.03 27.15
CA LEU A 561 -6.40 -30.95 25.71
C LEU A 561 -5.58 -32.14 25.20
N GLN A 562 -4.68 -32.71 26.04
CA GLN A 562 -3.85 -33.85 25.66
C GLN A 562 -4.64 -35.16 25.58
N VAL A 563 -5.79 -35.24 26.24
CA VAL A 563 -6.67 -36.44 26.20
C VAL A 563 -7.58 -36.45 24.97
N ILE A 564 -7.67 -35.37 24.22
CA ILE A 564 -8.47 -35.30 22.98
C ILE A 564 -7.94 -36.33 21.97
N PRO A 565 -8.80 -37.22 21.43
CA PRO A 565 -8.38 -38.18 20.44
C PRO A 565 -7.70 -37.52 19.25
N GLY A 566 -6.54 -38.06 18.85
CA GLY A 566 -5.75 -37.52 17.75
C GLY A 566 -4.74 -36.41 18.18
N VAL A 567 -4.76 -35.93 19.39
CA VAL A 567 -3.76 -35.01 19.93
C VAL A 567 -2.62 -35.81 20.56
N HIS A 568 -1.39 -35.60 20.07
CA HIS A 568 -0.21 -36.30 20.56
C HIS A 568 0.56 -35.51 21.60
N ARG A 569 0.67 -34.21 21.44
CA ARG A 569 1.41 -33.34 22.36
C ARG A 569 0.73 -31.99 22.45
N VAL A 570 0.75 -31.42 23.65
CA VAL A 570 0.25 -30.07 23.93
C VAL A 570 1.28 -29.31 24.72
N SER A 571 1.53 -28.08 24.33
CA SER A 571 2.27 -27.13 25.14
C SER A 571 1.70 -25.73 24.92
N TYR A 572 2.23 -24.73 25.58
CA TYR A 572 1.73 -23.37 25.46
C TYR A 572 2.82 -22.30 25.42
N VAL A 573 2.44 -21.13 24.89
CA VAL A 573 3.18 -19.90 25.01
C VAL A 573 2.29 -18.88 25.69
N ARG A 574 2.76 -18.25 26.75
CA ARG A 574 2.06 -17.17 27.43
C ARG A 574 2.52 -15.85 26.84
N SER A 575 1.68 -15.17 26.20
CA SER A 575 1.84 -13.92 25.48
C SER A 575 1.78 -14.10 23.96
N PHE A 576 0.74 -13.57 23.43
CA PHE A 576 0.53 -13.53 21.96
C PHE A 576 1.56 -12.62 21.27
N PHE A 577 2.04 -11.60 21.98
CA PHE A 577 3.07 -10.69 21.49
C PHE A 577 4.37 -10.94 22.25
N PRO A 578 5.42 -11.39 21.54
CA PRO A 578 6.74 -11.55 22.15
C PRO A 578 7.27 -10.21 22.65
N THR A 579 7.81 -10.19 23.87
CA THR A 579 8.38 -8.98 24.44
C THR A 579 9.83 -8.83 24.01
N THR A 580 10.20 -7.65 23.51
CA THR A 580 11.59 -7.34 23.20
C THR A 580 12.32 -7.02 24.49
N GLN A 581 13.47 -7.67 24.67
CA GLN A 581 14.37 -7.47 25.80
C GLN A 581 15.69 -6.89 25.33
N MET A 582 16.30 -6.06 26.16
CA MET A 582 17.70 -5.70 26.02
C MET A 582 18.56 -6.69 26.80
N VAL A 583 19.45 -7.36 26.11
CA VAL A 583 20.30 -8.43 26.65
C VAL A 583 21.72 -7.93 26.73
N ARG A 584 22.34 -8.11 27.88
CA ARG A 584 23.73 -7.72 28.09
C ARG A 584 24.48 -8.83 28.87
N THR A 585 25.72 -9.07 28.50
CA THR A 585 26.64 -9.90 29.28
C THR A 585 27.49 -9.04 30.21
N ALA A 586 28.06 -9.62 31.25
CA ALA A 586 28.96 -8.89 32.13
C ALA A 586 30.17 -8.36 31.34
N GLY A 587 30.39 -7.04 31.37
CA GLY A 587 31.48 -6.37 30.65
C GLY A 587 31.18 -5.97 29.19
N ALA A 588 30.01 -6.26 28.65
CA ALA A 588 29.63 -5.79 27.30
C ALA A 588 29.25 -4.31 27.32
N ALA A 589 29.80 -3.53 26.36
CA ALA A 589 29.47 -2.11 26.18
C ALA A 589 28.08 -1.89 25.59
N GLU A 590 27.67 -2.77 24.71
CA GLU A 590 26.39 -2.66 24.00
C GLU A 590 25.40 -3.76 24.44
N ALA A 591 24.15 -3.39 24.56
CA ALA A 591 23.04 -4.32 24.77
C ALA A 591 22.47 -4.80 23.43
N LEU A 592 22.22 -6.09 23.32
CA LEU A 592 21.58 -6.68 22.15
C LEU A 592 20.07 -6.77 22.37
N ARG A 593 19.31 -6.55 21.30
CA ARG A 593 17.86 -6.80 21.34
C ARG A 593 17.60 -8.27 21.09
N ALA A 594 16.74 -8.86 21.91
CA ALA A 594 16.25 -10.22 21.75
C ALA A 594 14.75 -10.30 22.01
N THR A 595 14.10 -11.24 21.39
CA THR A 595 12.68 -11.52 21.58
C THR A 595 12.52 -12.64 22.60
N MET A 596 11.77 -12.39 23.66
CA MET A 596 11.54 -13.33 24.75
C MET A 596 10.19 -14.02 24.62
N HIS A 597 10.20 -15.32 24.76
CA HIS A 597 9.02 -16.18 24.82
C HIS A 597 8.94 -16.90 26.17
N VAL A 598 7.79 -16.80 26.83
CA VAL A 598 7.46 -17.58 28.01
C VAL A 598 6.78 -18.84 27.56
N VAL A 599 7.41 -19.99 27.74
CA VAL A 599 6.98 -21.28 27.20
C VAL A 599 6.62 -22.26 28.29
N GLY A 600 5.61 -23.08 28.01
CA GLY A 600 5.18 -24.17 28.88
C GLY A 600 6.04 -25.43 28.76
N PRO A 601 5.86 -26.36 29.69
CA PRO A 601 6.51 -27.66 29.61
C PRO A 601 6.21 -28.39 28.29
N GLY A 602 7.21 -29.04 27.70
CA GLY A 602 7.04 -29.79 26.46
C GLY A 602 7.01 -28.93 25.19
N TYR A 603 7.26 -27.62 25.27
CA TYR A 603 7.20 -26.72 24.10
C TYR A 603 8.12 -27.16 22.95
N PHE A 604 9.41 -27.42 23.25
CA PHE A 604 10.40 -27.76 22.22
C PHE A 604 10.03 -29.06 21.47
N PRO A 605 9.71 -30.17 22.14
CA PRO A 605 9.27 -31.39 21.44
C PRO A 605 7.92 -31.21 20.72
N THR A 606 7.01 -30.35 21.20
CA THR A 606 5.76 -30.03 20.50
C THR A 606 6.03 -29.29 19.19
N MET A 607 7.01 -28.39 19.20
CA MET A 607 7.45 -27.65 18.00
C MET A 607 8.40 -28.44 17.10
N GLY A 608 8.81 -29.65 17.48
CA GLY A 608 9.84 -30.39 16.76
C GLY A 608 11.24 -29.77 16.86
N LEU A 609 11.50 -28.95 17.87
CA LEU A 609 12.78 -28.29 18.12
C LEU A 609 13.67 -29.17 19.01
N SER A 610 14.78 -29.64 18.47
CA SER A 610 15.81 -30.33 19.24
C SER A 610 16.92 -29.36 19.66
N PRO A 611 17.34 -29.34 20.91
CA PRO A 611 18.48 -28.53 21.34
C PRO A 611 19.76 -28.88 20.54
N VAL A 612 20.48 -27.86 20.10
CA VAL A 612 21.81 -28.04 19.47
C VAL A 612 22.88 -28.30 20.54
N ALA A 613 22.69 -27.71 21.71
CA ALA A 613 23.56 -27.89 22.87
C ALA A 613 22.75 -27.75 24.16
N GLY A 614 23.18 -28.44 25.22
CA GLY A 614 22.54 -28.40 26.52
C GLY A 614 21.22 -29.23 26.55
N ARG A 615 20.24 -28.75 27.31
CA ARG A 615 18.97 -29.43 27.57
C ARG A 615 17.77 -28.51 27.35
N PRO A 616 16.59 -29.07 27.07
CA PRO A 616 15.37 -28.28 27.01
C PRO A 616 14.94 -27.82 28.42
N LEU A 617 14.05 -26.82 28.44
CA LEU A 617 13.38 -26.40 29.68
C LEU A 617 12.40 -27.49 30.12
N THR A 618 12.41 -27.77 31.42
CA THR A 618 11.58 -28.78 32.07
C THR A 618 10.62 -28.14 33.09
N ILE A 619 9.67 -28.92 33.60
CA ILE A 619 8.77 -28.48 34.66
C ILE A 619 9.52 -28.10 35.93
N ALA A 620 10.65 -28.78 36.26
CA ALA A 620 11.50 -28.46 37.38
C ALA A 620 12.15 -27.07 37.28
N ASP A 621 12.37 -26.57 36.09
CA ASP A 621 12.91 -25.21 35.88
C ASP A 621 11.89 -24.11 36.23
N ARG A 622 10.61 -24.45 36.32
CA ARG A 622 9.53 -23.55 36.75
C ARG A 622 9.54 -23.31 38.27
N GLU A 623 10.05 -24.31 39.04
CA GLU A 623 10.10 -24.27 40.49
C GLU A 623 11.50 -23.86 41.05
N ARG A 624 12.46 -23.78 40.16
CA ARG A 624 13.86 -23.45 40.53
C ARG A 624 13.99 -22.03 41.05
N ALA A 625 14.84 -21.84 42.06
CA ALA A 625 15.11 -20.54 42.66
C ALA A 625 15.97 -19.59 41.80
N GLY A 626 16.31 -19.89 40.57
CA GLY A 626 17.13 -19.07 39.69
C GLY A 626 16.57 -19.11 38.27
N ALA A 627 16.55 -17.96 37.58
CA ALA A 627 16.06 -17.89 36.22
C ALA A 627 16.99 -18.63 35.25
N VAL A 628 16.41 -19.52 34.46
CA VAL A 628 17.12 -20.23 33.38
C VAL A 628 16.46 -19.99 32.05
N ALA A 629 17.27 -19.97 30.99
CA ALA A 629 16.77 -19.75 29.63
C ALA A 629 17.42 -20.70 28.63
N MET A 630 16.69 -20.96 27.57
CA MET A 630 17.27 -21.40 26.31
C MET A 630 17.36 -20.20 25.35
N ILE A 631 18.42 -20.19 24.57
CA ILE A 631 18.63 -19.15 23.56
C ILE A 631 18.83 -19.78 22.17
N ASN A 632 18.61 -19.03 21.10
CA ASN A 632 18.93 -19.53 19.77
C ASN A 632 20.41 -19.32 19.43
N GLN A 633 20.88 -20.01 18.38
CA GLN A 633 22.29 -19.95 17.94
C GLN A 633 22.71 -18.51 17.57
N ASN A 634 21.82 -17.69 16.99
CA ASN A 634 22.14 -16.30 16.67
C ASN A 634 22.53 -15.51 17.93
N LEU A 635 21.70 -15.59 18.97
CA LEU A 635 21.99 -14.89 20.23
C LEU A 635 23.22 -15.45 20.91
N ALA A 636 23.41 -16.77 20.90
CA ALA A 636 24.61 -17.42 21.46
C ALA A 636 25.87 -16.91 20.77
N ASN A 637 25.89 -16.88 19.44
CA ASN A 637 27.03 -16.39 18.66
C ASN A 637 27.27 -14.88 18.82
N ALA A 638 26.21 -14.10 19.00
CA ALA A 638 26.31 -12.66 19.19
C ALA A 638 26.87 -12.30 20.60
N LEU A 639 26.44 -13.04 21.63
CA LEU A 639 26.88 -12.78 23.01
C LEU A 639 28.26 -13.39 23.32
N TRP A 640 28.54 -14.58 22.77
CA TRP A 640 29.78 -15.33 23.07
C TRP A 640 30.38 -15.98 21.81
N PRO A 641 30.97 -15.19 20.90
CA PRO A 641 31.51 -15.72 19.64
C PRO A 641 32.55 -16.82 19.86
N GLY A 642 32.31 -17.99 19.28
CA GLY A 642 33.26 -19.13 19.38
C GLY A 642 33.39 -19.78 20.75
N GLN A 643 32.56 -19.43 21.73
CA GLN A 643 32.60 -19.98 23.08
C GLN A 643 31.35 -20.80 23.38
N ASN A 644 31.49 -21.75 24.34
CA ASN A 644 30.31 -22.48 24.83
C ASN A 644 29.43 -21.53 25.68
N PRO A 645 28.15 -21.31 25.31
CA PRO A 645 27.23 -20.44 26.06
C PRO A 645 26.61 -21.11 27.29
N LEU A 646 26.69 -22.45 27.43
CA LEU A 646 26.06 -23.20 28.53
C LEU A 646 26.66 -22.82 29.89
N GLY A 647 25.80 -22.60 30.88
CA GLY A 647 26.16 -22.19 32.23
C GLY A 647 26.54 -20.71 32.36
N LYS A 648 26.62 -19.97 31.23
CA LYS A 648 26.89 -18.54 31.29
C LYS A 648 25.66 -17.75 31.66
N THR A 649 25.85 -16.59 32.25
CA THR A 649 24.74 -15.70 32.67
C THR A 649 24.65 -14.47 31.77
N MET A 650 23.45 -14.07 31.49
CA MET A 650 23.11 -12.82 30.83
C MET A 650 22.13 -12.00 31.68
N SER A 651 22.16 -10.69 31.54
CA SER A 651 21.18 -9.79 32.14
C SER A 651 20.12 -9.42 31.15
N LEU A 652 18.86 -9.51 31.56
CA LEU A 652 17.70 -9.11 30.80
C LEU A 652 17.14 -7.81 31.36
N ARG A 653 16.86 -6.85 30.47
CA ARG A 653 16.17 -5.62 30.79
C ARG A 653 15.00 -5.45 29.81
N MET A 654 13.81 -5.23 30.32
CA MET A 654 12.64 -5.07 29.48
C MET A 654 12.75 -3.78 28.66
N LEU A 655 12.53 -3.89 27.35
CA LEU A 655 12.36 -2.73 26.50
C LEU A 655 10.88 -2.29 26.60
N THR A 656 10.66 -1.16 27.24
CA THR A 656 9.35 -0.52 27.25
C THR A 656 9.19 0.37 26.00
N PHE A 657 7.99 0.87 25.75
CA PHE A 657 7.76 1.82 24.65
C PHE A 657 8.58 3.12 24.78
N ARG A 658 9.21 3.35 25.92
CA ARG A 658 9.99 4.55 26.26
C ARG A 658 11.50 4.35 26.30
N GLY A 659 11.98 3.16 26.02
CA GLY A 659 13.38 2.84 26.12
C GLY A 659 13.64 1.73 27.14
N GLU A 660 14.85 1.65 27.66
CA GLU A 660 15.21 0.69 28.69
C GLU A 660 14.51 1.07 30.01
N SER A 661 13.79 0.12 30.64
CA SER A 661 13.25 0.37 31.98
C SER A 661 14.37 0.40 32.99
N ASP A 662 14.30 1.31 33.96
CA ASP A 662 15.24 1.30 35.11
C ASP A 662 14.99 0.15 36.10
N GLU A 663 13.89 -0.62 35.88
CA GLU A 663 13.47 -1.70 36.74
C GLU A 663 14.19 -3.01 36.45
N GLN A 664 14.76 -3.57 37.51
CA GLN A 664 15.32 -4.90 37.72
C GLN A 664 15.99 -5.57 36.51
N VAL A 665 17.31 -5.53 36.54
CA VAL A 665 18.18 -6.40 35.75
C VAL A 665 18.07 -7.82 36.26
N GLU A 666 17.40 -8.69 35.58
CA GLU A 666 17.32 -10.10 35.94
C GLU A 666 18.49 -10.86 35.33
N ARG A 667 19.19 -11.63 36.17
CA ARG A 667 20.27 -12.52 35.70
C ARG A 667 19.73 -13.89 35.39
N VAL A 668 19.97 -14.34 34.16
CA VAL A 668 19.44 -15.59 33.63
C VAL A 668 20.59 -16.49 33.17
N GLU A 669 20.60 -17.75 33.62
CA GLU A 669 21.58 -18.77 33.23
C GLU A 669 21.14 -19.46 31.93
N VAL A 670 22.04 -19.64 30.96
CA VAL A 670 21.78 -20.37 29.72
C VAL A 670 21.95 -21.88 29.95
N VAL A 671 20.83 -22.63 29.81
CA VAL A 671 20.82 -24.10 29.99
C VAL A 671 20.76 -24.87 28.69
N GLY A 672 20.43 -24.20 27.58
CA GLY A 672 20.37 -24.85 26.29
C GLY A 672 20.39 -23.86 25.13
N VAL A 673 20.76 -24.37 23.96
CA VAL A 673 20.77 -23.62 22.70
C VAL A 673 19.89 -24.32 21.69
N THR A 674 18.97 -23.56 21.06
CA THR A 674 18.09 -24.06 19.99
C THR A 674 18.65 -23.71 18.61
N PRO A 675 18.25 -24.40 17.56
CA PRO A 675 18.42 -23.90 16.20
C PRO A 675 17.78 -22.53 16.03
N ASN A 676 18.18 -21.81 14.97
CA ASN A 676 17.50 -20.59 14.60
C ASN A 676 16.13 -20.94 14.01
N ALA A 677 15.06 -20.53 14.67
CA ALA A 677 13.70 -20.80 14.26
C ALA A 677 12.93 -19.50 14.04
N PHE A 678 11.98 -19.53 13.11
CA PHE A 678 11.04 -18.42 12.88
C PHE A 678 9.89 -18.51 13.89
N VAL A 679 10.11 -18.02 15.08
CA VAL A 679 9.12 -18.01 16.17
C VAL A 679 8.74 -16.56 16.47
N GLY A 680 7.94 -15.94 15.64
CA GLY A 680 7.54 -14.55 15.87
C GLY A 680 6.90 -13.88 14.65
N GLY A 681 6.39 -12.69 14.84
CA GLY A 681 5.85 -11.89 13.74
C GLY A 681 6.96 -11.29 12.88
N PHE A 682 6.71 -11.18 11.59
CA PHE A 682 7.55 -10.42 10.68
C PHE A 682 7.54 -8.94 11.11
N ASN A 683 8.71 -8.41 11.46
CA ASN A 683 8.87 -6.98 11.67
C ASN A 683 9.44 -6.36 10.38
N PRO A 684 8.65 -5.58 9.62
CA PRO A 684 9.12 -4.98 8.38
C PRO A 684 10.24 -3.94 8.58
N GLU A 685 10.40 -3.41 9.79
CA GLU A 685 11.52 -2.51 10.11
C GLU A 685 12.85 -3.26 10.31
N ARG A 686 12.77 -4.55 10.56
CA ARG A 686 13.90 -5.43 10.76
C ARG A 686 13.60 -6.79 10.14
N PRO A 687 13.95 -6.95 8.89
CA PRO A 687 13.65 -8.17 8.13
C PRO A 687 14.58 -9.34 8.49
N ASP A 688 15.17 -9.36 9.70
CA ASP A 688 15.85 -10.56 10.19
C ASP A 688 14.78 -11.56 10.63
N PRO A 689 14.53 -12.62 9.87
CA PRO A 689 13.52 -13.61 10.15
C PRO A 689 13.91 -14.55 11.27
N ARG A 690 15.16 -14.53 11.64
CA ARG A 690 15.72 -15.34 12.72
C ARG A 690 16.27 -14.42 13.80
N PRO A 691 15.36 -13.69 14.51
CA PRO A 691 15.77 -12.76 15.53
C PRO A 691 16.53 -13.50 16.64
N ASN A 692 17.23 -12.73 17.45
CA ASN A 692 17.75 -13.25 18.71
C ASN A 692 16.56 -13.68 19.57
N LEU A 693 16.51 -14.96 19.95
CA LEU A 693 15.41 -15.55 20.72
C LEU A 693 15.87 -15.99 22.10
N ILE A 694 15.00 -15.74 23.06
CA ILE A 694 15.13 -16.22 24.44
C ILE A 694 13.85 -16.96 24.79
N PHE A 695 14.00 -18.17 25.27
CA PHE A 695 12.89 -18.96 25.80
C PHE A 695 13.10 -19.14 27.31
N ILE A 696 12.09 -18.80 28.07
CA ILE A 696 12.12 -18.96 29.54
C ILE A 696 10.90 -19.76 29.96
N SER A 697 11.09 -20.49 31.09
CA SER A 697 9.95 -21.10 31.77
C SER A 697 9.21 -20.03 32.59
N GLU A 698 7.94 -20.25 32.84
CA GLU A 698 7.12 -19.38 33.68
C GLU A 698 7.56 -19.42 35.16
N GLN A 699 8.49 -18.54 35.52
CA GLN A 699 9.07 -18.47 36.84
C GLN A 699 8.52 -17.35 37.72
N ARG A 700 8.77 -17.42 39.05
CA ARG A 700 8.39 -16.36 39.99
C ARG A 700 9.04 -15.00 39.69
N ALA A 701 10.16 -15.00 39.02
CA ALA A 701 11.03 -13.84 38.88
C ALA A 701 10.55 -12.84 37.80
N PHE A 702 9.74 -13.26 36.83
CA PHE A 702 9.30 -12.40 35.73
C PHE A 702 8.00 -11.62 36.01
N GLY A 703 7.49 -11.65 37.22
CA GLY A 703 6.52 -10.71 37.71
C GLY A 703 7.23 -9.45 38.23
N GLY A 704 7.75 -8.60 37.35
CA GLY A 704 8.20 -7.27 37.71
C GLY A 704 7.07 -6.48 38.37
N PRO A 705 7.36 -5.49 39.24
CA PRO A 705 6.39 -4.63 39.83
C PRO A 705 5.59 -3.97 38.69
N GLY A 706 4.27 -4.28 38.62
CA GLY A 706 3.35 -3.76 37.58
C GLY A 706 2.87 -4.74 36.51
N ARG A 707 3.36 -5.97 36.50
CA ARG A 707 2.68 -7.07 35.80
C ARG A 707 2.06 -7.98 36.83
N ASP A 708 0.74 -7.84 36.99
CA ASP A 708 -0.04 -8.80 37.73
C ASP A 708 0.05 -10.16 37.03
N PRO A 709 0.67 -11.18 37.63
CA PRO A 709 0.69 -12.53 37.05
C PRO A 709 -0.70 -13.15 36.99
N ALA A 710 -1.66 -12.59 37.69
CA ALA A 710 -3.08 -12.93 37.63
C ALA A 710 -3.83 -12.08 36.57
N ALA A 711 -3.16 -11.11 35.92
CA ALA A 711 -3.83 -10.30 34.88
C ALA A 711 -4.39 -11.20 33.77
N PRO A 712 -5.62 -10.92 33.32
CA PRO A 712 -6.23 -11.66 32.21
C PRO A 712 -5.29 -11.62 31.00
N GLY A 713 -4.74 -12.78 30.68
CA GLY A 713 -3.77 -12.94 29.61
C GLY A 713 -4.27 -13.89 28.55
N GLU A 714 -3.76 -13.72 27.34
CA GLU A 714 -3.94 -14.68 26.27
C GLU A 714 -2.83 -15.73 26.35
N ILE A 715 -3.24 -16.99 26.25
CA ILE A 715 -2.36 -18.14 26.19
C ILE A 715 -2.63 -18.85 24.90
N THR A 716 -1.58 -19.12 24.14
CA THR A 716 -1.70 -19.91 22.93
C THR A 716 -1.20 -21.33 23.21
N PHE A 717 -2.11 -22.27 23.18
CA PHE A 717 -1.80 -23.70 23.23
C PHE A 717 -1.44 -24.18 21.84
N TYR A 718 -0.36 -24.92 21.75
CA TYR A 718 0.14 -25.58 20.55
C TYR A 718 -0.20 -27.06 20.67
N LEU A 719 -1.05 -27.54 19.79
CA LEU A 719 -1.49 -28.93 19.78
C LEU A 719 -0.92 -29.63 18.56
N ARG A 720 -0.07 -30.60 18.77
CA ARG A 720 0.40 -31.47 17.68
C ARG A 720 -0.58 -32.64 17.54
N HIS A 721 -1.20 -32.71 16.39
CA HIS A 721 -2.12 -33.80 16.07
C HIS A 721 -1.50 -34.75 15.05
N GLY A 722 -2.04 -35.97 14.94
CA GLY A 722 -1.68 -36.95 13.91
C GLY A 722 -2.46 -36.71 12.62
N ASP A 723 -2.59 -37.78 11.81
CA ASP A 723 -3.38 -37.76 10.56
C ASP A 723 -4.91 -37.76 10.81
N SER A 724 -5.33 -37.45 12.04
CA SER A 724 -6.74 -37.32 12.41
C SER A 724 -7.34 -36.04 11.76
N ASP A 725 -8.64 -36.14 11.55
CA ASP A 725 -9.41 -35.01 11.01
C ASP A 725 -9.27 -33.76 11.89
N LEU A 726 -8.64 -32.73 11.33
CA LEU A 726 -8.41 -31.46 11.99
C LEU A 726 -9.72 -30.83 12.52
N GLU A 727 -10.83 -31.01 11.80
CA GLU A 727 -12.14 -30.50 12.16
C GLU A 727 -12.68 -31.18 13.43
N SER A 728 -12.42 -32.48 13.60
CA SER A 728 -12.82 -33.22 14.81
C SER A 728 -12.07 -32.72 16.06
N VAL A 729 -10.76 -32.48 15.95
CA VAL A 729 -9.97 -31.92 17.04
C VAL A 729 -10.42 -30.48 17.35
N ALA A 730 -10.61 -29.66 16.32
CA ALA A 730 -11.03 -28.25 16.49
C ALA A 730 -12.41 -28.13 17.14
N SER A 731 -13.37 -29.01 16.78
CA SER A 731 -14.72 -29.02 17.36
C SER A 731 -14.73 -29.46 18.80
N ALA A 732 -13.79 -30.32 19.22
CA ALA A 732 -13.68 -30.79 20.61
C ALA A 732 -13.13 -29.72 21.58
N LEU A 733 -12.39 -28.71 21.07
CA LEU A 733 -11.73 -27.71 21.91
C LEU A 733 -12.71 -26.91 22.78
N GLY A 734 -13.81 -26.45 22.19
CA GLY A 734 -14.82 -25.65 22.90
C GLY A 734 -15.48 -26.39 24.08
N PRO A 735 -16.02 -27.61 23.87
CA PRO A 735 -16.54 -28.44 24.96
C PRO A 735 -15.51 -28.72 26.07
N VAL A 736 -14.29 -29.09 25.72
CA VAL A 736 -13.21 -29.36 26.67
C VAL A 736 -12.87 -28.14 27.53
N LEU A 737 -12.74 -26.97 26.93
CA LEU A 737 -12.42 -25.76 27.69
C LEU A 737 -13.56 -25.36 28.64
N ARG A 738 -14.81 -25.50 28.21
CA ARG A 738 -16.00 -25.23 29.06
C ARG A 738 -16.12 -26.18 30.25
N GLU A 739 -15.73 -27.43 30.06
CA GLU A 739 -15.69 -28.42 31.17
C GLU A 739 -14.63 -28.05 32.20
N VAL A 740 -13.47 -27.51 31.78
CA VAL A 740 -12.41 -27.10 32.70
C VAL A 740 -12.80 -25.81 33.46
N ASP A 741 -13.21 -24.80 32.75
CA ASP A 741 -13.71 -23.54 33.29
C ASP A 741 -14.53 -22.77 32.23
N PRO A 742 -15.85 -22.58 32.45
CA PRO A 742 -16.72 -21.89 31.49
C PRO A 742 -16.36 -20.42 31.23
N ARG A 743 -15.47 -19.84 32.02
CA ARG A 743 -14.98 -18.45 31.87
C ARG A 743 -13.79 -18.34 30.94
N VAL A 744 -13.20 -19.43 30.52
CA VAL A 744 -12.14 -19.44 29.50
C VAL A 744 -12.78 -19.23 28.14
N ALA A 745 -12.41 -18.14 27.48
CA ALA A 745 -12.90 -17.81 26.16
C ALA A 745 -11.88 -18.18 25.06
N ILE A 746 -12.37 -18.83 24.00
CA ILE A 746 -11.59 -19.05 22.80
C ILE A 746 -11.45 -17.72 22.06
N VAL A 747 -10.21 -17.29 21.84
CA VAL A 747 -9.87 -16.10 21.05
C VAL A 747 -9.79 -16.47 19.57
N SER A 748 -9.05 -17.53 19.26
CA SER A 748 -8.89 -18.05 17.91
C SER A 748 -8.46 -19.51 17.92
N THR A 749 -8.89 -20.24 16.91
CA THR A 749 -8.38 -21.56 16.56
C THR A 749 -7.89 -21.49 15.13
N GLN A 750 -6.61 -21.77 14.89
CA GLN A 750 -6.00 -21.69 13.55
C GLN A 750 -4.86 -22.69 13.43
N THR A 751 -4.60 -23.15 12.23
CA THR A 751 -3.42 -23.96 11.96
C THR A 751 -2.16 -23.09 11.95
N MET A 752 -0.99 -23.71 12.13
CA MET A 752 0.27 -23.00 12.00
C MET A 752 0.44 -22.41 10.60
N ASP A 753 -0.01 -23.09 9.57
CA ASP A 753 0.04 -22.60 8.18
C ASP A 753 -0.80 -21.33 8.00
N THR A 754 -2.02 -21.30 8.53
CA THR A 754 -2.87 -20.09 8.52
C THR A 754 -2.19 -18.95 9.27
N ARG A 755 -1.53 -19.21 10.40
CA ARG A 755 -0.78 -18.20 11.15
C ARG A 755 0.39 -17.65 10.34
N LEU A 756 1.18 -18.52 9.69
CA LEU A 756 2.29 -18.12 8.83
C LEU A 756 1.79 -17.32 7.63
N ASP A 757 0.65 -17.71 7.08
CA ASP A 757 -0.04 -17.00 6.02
C ASP A 757 -0.44 -15.58 6.44
N ASN A 758 -0.95 -15.41 7.63
CA ASN A 758 -1.31 -14.09 8.17
C ASN A 758 -0.07 -13.22 8.44
N VAL A 759 0.98 -13.79 9.01
CA VAL A 759 2.23 -13.08 9.31
C VAL A 759 2.96 -12.63 8.04
N THR A 760 2.98 -13.47 7.00
CA THR A 760 3.63 -13.17 5.71
C THR A 760 2.70 -12.47 4.72
N PHE A 761 1.45 -12.20 5.09
CA PHE A 761 0.41 -11.66 4.20
C PHE A 761 0.85 -10.38 3.48
N SER A 762 1.37 -9.39 4.20
CA SER A 762 1.80 -8.11 3.63
C SER A 762 2.95 -8.28 2.64
N ALA A 763 3.94 -9.11 2.97
CA ALA A 763 5.06 -9.41 2.09
C ALA A 763 4.61 -10.15 0.81
N ARG A 764 3.67 -11.11 0.94
CA ARG A 764 3.08 -11.83 -0.20
C ARG A 764 2.26 -10.91 -1.10
N VAL A 765 1.48 -10.00 -0.52
CA VAL A 765 0.72 -9.00 -1.31
C VAL A 765 1.67 -8.14 -2.13
N ILE A 766 2.74 -7.61 -1.52
CA ILE A 766 3.74 -6.82 -2.22
C ILE A 766 4.42 -7.63 -3.33
N ALA A 767 4.84 -8.86 -3.05
CA ALA A 767 5.47 -9.73 -4.05
C ALA A 767 4.53 -10.04 -5.23
N ARG A 768 3.24 -10.32 -4.96
CA ARG A 768 2.23 -10.55 -6.00
C ARG A 768 1.97 -9.30 -6.85
N LEU A 769 1.90 -8.13 -6.23
CA LEU A 769 1.74 -6.87 -6.96
C LEU A 769 2.96 -6.60 -7.86
N LEU A 770 4.17 -6.78 -7.35
CA LEU A 770 5.40 -6.66 -8.15
C LEU A 770 5.40 -7.66 -9.31
N LEU A 771 4.96 -8.89 -9.09
CA LEU A 771 4.86 -9.91 -10.14
C LEU A 771 3.86 -9.50 -11.23
N ILE A 772 2.69 -8.98 -10.86
CA ILE A 772 1.67 -8.48 -11.79
C ILE A 772 2.25 -7.34 -12.64
N PHE A 773 2.89 -6.34 -12.02
CA PHE A 773 3.54 -5.25 -12.75
C PHE A 773 4.62 -5.74 -13.69
N SER A 774 5.40 -6.71 -13.25
CA SER A 774 6.49 -7.29 -14.04
C SER A 774 5.98 -8.06 -15.24
N LEU A 775 4.90 -8.85 -15.09
CA LEU A 775 4.27 -9.58 -16.20
C LEU A 775 3.66 -8.61 -17.21
N ILE A 776 3.03 -7.55 -16.75
CA ILE A 776 2.48 -6.49 -17.63
C ILE A 776 3.61 -5.77 -18.35
N SER A 777 4.69 -5.40 -17.64
CA SER A 777 5.87 -4.81 -18.24
C SER A 777 6.50 -5.70 -19.30
N LEU A 778 6.59 -7.00 -19.02
CA LEU A 778 7.08 -8.01 -19.95
C LEU A 778 6.22 -8.11 -21.22
N LEU A 779 4.90 -8.14 -21.05
CA LEU A 779 3.95 -8.17 -22.17
C LEU A 779 4.08 -6.91 -23.02
N ILE A 780 4.13 -5.75 -22.38
CA ILE A 780 4.31 -4.46 -23.04
C ILE A 780 5.65 -4.41 -23.77
N ALA A 781 6.72 -4.94 -23.15
CA ALA A 781 8.03 -5.04 -23.77
C ALA A 781 8.02 -5.92 -25.04
N ALA A 782 7.36 -7.07 -24.98
CA ALA A 782 7.21 -7.97 -26.12
C ALA A 782 6.47 -7.31 -27.29
N ILE A 783 5.34 -6.63 -26.99
CA ILE A 783 4.55 -5.90 -28.02
C ILE A 783 5.39 -4.77 -28.64
N GLY A 784 6.14 -4.02 -27.82
CA GLY A 784 6.98 -2.93 -28.30
C GLY A 784 8.11 -3.41 -29.21
N GLN A 785 8.82 -4.45 -28.81
CA GLN A 785 9.86 -5.06 -29.63
C GLN A 785 9.29 -5.59 -30.95
N TYR A 786 8.18 -6.34 -30.90
CA TYR A 786 7.51 -6.82 -32.10
C TYR A 786 7.15 -5.66 -33.04
N ALA A 787 6.55 -4.59 -32.51
CA ALA A 787 6.14 -3.44 -33.31
C ALA A 787 7.33 -2.73 -33.99
N VAL A 788 8.43 -2.53 -33.26
CA VAL A 788 9.63 -1.88 -33.80
C VAL A 788 10.28 -2.73 -34.89
N ILE A 789 10.40 -4.03 -34.65
CA ILE A 789 11.01 -4.95 -35.64
C ILE A 789 10.12 -5.11 -36.87
N ALA A 790 8.83 -5.29 -36.70
CA ALA A 790 7.88 -5.38 -37.80
C ALA A 790 7.88 -4.10 -38.66
N PHE A 791 7.99 -2.94 -38.01
CA PHE A 791 8.10 -1.67 -38.71
C PHE A 791 9.42 -1.55 -39.50
N ASN A 792 10.58 -1.86 -38.88
CA ASN A 792 11.89 -1.83 -39.55
C ASN A 792 11.92 -2.79 -40.73
N MET A 793 11.28 -3.96 -40.62
CA MET A 793 11.14 -4.95 -41.67
C MET A 793 10.36 -4.40 -42.86
N ARG A 794 9.16 -3.82 -42.63
CA ARG A 794 8.32 -3.26 -43.71
C ARG A 794 9.05 -2.19 -44.50
N ARG A 795 9.95 -1.43 -43.89
CA ARG A 795 10.77 -0.40 -44.57
C ARG A 795 11.89 -0.97 -45.40
N ARG A 796 12.39 -2.15 -45.06
CA ARG A 796 13.51 -2.81 -45.76
C ARG A 796 13.05 -3.94 -46.73
N VAL A 797 11.73 -4.04 -46.97
CA VAL A 797 11.20 -5.08 -47.86
C VAL A 797 11.88 -5.06 -49.23
N ARG A 798 12.07 -3.86 -49.80
CA ARG A 798 12.76 -3.71 -51.08
C ARG A 798 14.23 -4.09 -51.04
N GLU A 799 14.94 -3.68 -49.98
CA GLU A 799 16.35 -4.05 -49.73
C GLU A 799 16.49 -5.58 -49.64
N PHE A 800 15.61 -6.21 -48.88
CA PHE A 800 15.56 -7.67 -48.75
C PHE A 800 15.15 -8.34 -50.07
N GLY A 801 14.21 -7.77 -50.81
CA GLY A 801 13.82 -8.25 -52.13
C GLY A 801 14.99 -8.24 -53.12
N VAL A 802 15.75 -7.13 -53.16
CA VAL A 802 16.95 -7.02 -53.99
C VAL A 802 18.04 -8.04 -53.57
N ARG A 803 18.29 -8.19 -52.26
CA ARG A 803 19.28 -9.17 -51.77
C ARG A 803 18.87 -10.62 -52.09
N ILE A 804 17.59 -10.96 -51.97
CA ILE A 804 17.06 -12.26 -52.31
C ILE A 804 17.16 -12.49 -53.83
N ALA A 805 16.85 -11.46 -54.64
CA ALA A 805 17.01 -11.53 -56.10
C ALA A 805 18.47 -11.71 -56.55
N LEU A 806 19.42 -11.17 -55.76
CA LEU A 806 20.88 -11.35 -55.96
C LEU A 806 21.42 -12.66 -55.35
N GLY A 807 20.55 -13.56 -54.84
CA GLY A 807 20.96 -14.89 -54.38
C GLY A 807 21.15 -15.03 -52.87
N ALA A 808 20.80 -14.02 -52.05
CA ALA A 808 20.89 -14.15 -50.61
C ALA A 808 19.87 -15.18 -50.07
N SER A 809 20.35 -16.13 -49.27
CA SER A 809 19.49 -17.14 -48.65
C SER A 809 18.58 -16.53 -47.58
N ALA A 810 17.39 -17.10 -47.37
CA ALA A 810 16.46 -16.73 -46.31
C ALA A 810 17.14 -16.72 -44.88
N ARG A 811 18.09 -17.62 -44.65
CA ARG A 811 18.89 -17.71 -43.43
C ARG A 811 19.79 -16.48 -43.22
N GLN A 812 20.40 -15.96 -44.30
CA GLN A 812 21.24 -14.76 -44.21
C GLN A 812 20.43 -13.50 -43.89
N VAL A 813 19.26 -13.35 -44.49
CA VAL A 813 18.32 -12.26 -44.17
C VAL A 813 17.87 -12.36 -42.71
N LEU A 814 17.47 -13.56 -42.29
CA LEU A 814 17.05 -13.83 -40.93
C LEU A 814 18.16 -13.51 -39.91
N SER A 815 19.39 -13.97 -40.16
CA SER A 815 20.51 -13.75 -39.25
C SER A 815 20.87 -12.27 -39.11
N THR A 816 20.77 -11.48 -40.17
CA THR A 816 21.02 -10.04 -40.14
C THR A 816 20.00 -9.34 -39.23
N VAL A 817 18.72 -9.68 -39.35
CA VAL A 817 17.66 -9.10 -38.54
C VAL A 817 17.78 -9.50 -37.07
N LEU A 818 18.00 -10.80 -36.82
CA LEU A 818 18.15 -11.32 -35.46
C LEU A 818 19.38 -10.71 -34.77
N ARG A 819 20.50 -10.51 -35.49
CA ARG A 819 21.73 -9.91 -34.95
C ARG A 819 21.51 -8.45 -34.52
N GLU A 820 20.77 -7.67 -35.32
CA GLU A 820 20.42 -6.28 -34.99
C GLU A 820 19.49 -6.22 -33.76
N ALA A 821 18.45 -7.08 -33.73
CA ALA A 821 17.53 -7.18 -32.61
C ALA A 821 18.23 -7.66 -31.32
N PHE A 822 19.12 -8.65 -31.44
CA PHE A 822 19.88 -9.19 -30.32
C PHE A 822 20.83 -8.14 -29.73
N GLY A 823 21.46 -7.33 -30.56
CA GLY A 823 22.31 -6.22 -30.11
C GLY A 823 21.57 -5.22 -29.23
N LEU A 824 20.38 -4.82 -29.66
CA LEU A 824 19.53 -3.90 -28.86
C LEU A 824 19.06 -4.55 -27.54
N THR A 825 18.66 -5.80 -27.60
CA THR A 825 18.26 -6.57 -26.42
C THR A 825 19.40 -6.71 -25.43
N ALA A 826 20.61 -7.05 -25.90
CA ALA A 826 21.79 -7.19 -25.05
C ALA A 826 22.14 -5.87 -24.33
N VAL A 827 22.10 -4.74 -25.05
CA VAL A 827 22.33 -3.41 -24.43
C VAL A 827 21.25 -3.11 -23.38
N GLY A 828 19.98 -3.38 -23.68
CA GLY A 828 18.88 -3.17 -22.73
C GLY A 828 19.00 -4.03 -21.48
N LEU A 829 19.38 -5.30 -21.64
CA LEU A 829 19.64 -6.22 -20.54
C LEU A 829 20.82 -5.77 -19.68
N LEU A 830 21.92 -5.32 -20.30
CA LEU A 830 23.10 -4.85 -19.57
C LEU A 830 22.80 -3.58 -18.75
N VAL A 831 22.14 -2.60 -19.35
CA VAL A 831 21.72 -1.38 -18.64
C VAL A 831 20.74 -1.72 -17.53
N GLY A 832 19.79 -2.61 -17.81
CA GLY A 832 18.81 -3.09 -16.83
C GLY A 832 19.48 -3.85 -15.66
N LEU A 833 20.51 -4.65 -15.93
CA LEU A 833 21.31 -5.32 -14.90
C LEU A 833 21.94 -4.31 -13.94
N LEU A 834 22.64 -3.32 -14.49
CA LEU A 834 23.30 -2.30 -13.66
C LEU A 834 22.30 -1.53 -12.79
N LEU A 835 21.17 -1.13 -13.38
CA LEU A 835 20.12 -0.44 -12.63
C LEU A 835 19.48 -1.35 -11.59
N SER A 836 19.18 -2.62 -11.92
CA SER A 836 18.52 -3.56 -10.99
C SER A 836 19.40 -3.90 -9.79
N VAL A 837 20.71 -4.04 -9.99
CA VAL A 837 21.66 -4.23 -8.88
C VAL A 837 21.64 -3.01 -7.95
N GLY A 838 21.69 -1.78 -8.50
CA GLY A 838 21.60 -0.55 -7.71
C GLY A 838 20.32 -0.46 -6.87
N VAL A 839 19.17 -0.76 -7.49
CA VAL A 839 17.87 -0.76 -6.80
C VAL A 839 17.80 -1.88 -5.76
N ALA A 840 18.29 -3.09 -6.05
CA ALA A 840 18.33 -4.20 -5.11
C ALA A 840 19.17 -3.88 -3.86
N PHE A 841 20.28 -3.18 -4.00
CA PHE A 841 21.06 -2.68 -2.86
C PHE A 841 20.30 -1.64 -2.04
N ALA A 842 19.55 -0.75 -2.69
CA ALA A 842 18.73 0.25 -1.99
C ALA A 842 17.61 -0.39 -1.13
N ILE A 843 17.03 -1.50 -1.59
CA ILE A 843 15.96 -2.20 -0.89
C ILE A 843 16.45 -3.41 -0.07
N ARG A 844 17.77 -3.60 0.08
CA ARG A 844 18.34 -4.77 0.78
C ARG A 844 17.74 -5.02 2.16
N GLY A 845 17.39 -3.93 2.87
CA GLY A 845 16.76 -4.00 4.18
C GLY A 845 15.34 -4.56 4.19
N ALA A 846 14.67 -4.64 3.03
CA ALA A 846 13.34 -5.24 2.88
C ALA A 846 13.39 -6.67 2.33
N LEU A 847 14.57 -7.17 1.94
CA LEU A 847 14.78 -8.52 1.40
C LEU A 847 15.16 -9.49 2.52
N PHE A 848 14.47 -10.60 2.54
CA PHE A 848 14.65 -11.66 3.51
C PHE A 848 15.44 -12.83 2.93
N GLY A 849 16.56 -13.20 3.57
CA GLY A 849 17.34 -14.40 3.19
C GLY A 849 17.90 -14.40 1.76
N VAL A 850 17.72 -13.31 1.00
CA VAL A 850 18.15 -13.16 -0.38
C VAL A 850 19.16 -12.03 -0.48
N THR A 851 20.31 -12.32 -1.09
CA THR A 851 21.29 -11.27 -1.38
C THR A 851 20.82 -10.37 -2.52
N PRO A 852 21.18 -9.07 -2.53
CA PRO A 852 20.87 -8.17 -3.65
C PRO A 852 21.37 -8.68 -5.00
N THR A 853 22.38 -9.55 -5.02
CA THR A 853 23.01 -10.15 -6.20
C THR A 853 22.67 -11.63 -6.36
N ASP A 854 21.44 -12.04 -6.03
CA ASP A 854 21.00 -13.43 -6.09
C ASP A 854 21.08 -14.02 -7.51
N GLY A 855 22.09 -14.84 -7.76
CA GLY A 855 22.41 -15.42 -9.08
C GLY A 855 21.23 -16.11 -9.76
N PRO A 856 20.48 -17.01 -9.10
CA PRO A 856 19.33 -17.68 -9.67
C PRO A 856 18.22 -16.73 -10.14
N THR A 857 17.92 -15.67 -9.38
CA THR A 857 16.92 -14.67 -9.76
C THR A 857 17.35 -13.93 -11.03
N TYR A 858 18.59 -13.45 -11.08
CA TYR A 858 19.09 -12.77 -12.28
C TYR A 858 19.14 -13.70 -13.50
N ALA A 859 19.62 -14.93 -13.34
CA ALA A 859 19.65 -15.91 -14.42
C ALA A 859 18.24 -16.20 -14.97
N GLY A 860 17.24 -16.36 -14.10
CA GLY A 860 15.86 -16.57 -14.48
C GLY A 860 15.27 -15.38 -15.24
N VAL A 861 15.53 -14.15 -14.78
CA VAL A 861 15.07 -12.92 -15.43
C VAL A 861 15.70 -12.76 -16.82
N PHE A 862 17.01 -13.01 -16.96
CA PHE A 862 17.69 -12.94 -18.25
C PHE A 862 17.21 -14.02 -19.22
N ALA A 863 17.02 -15.24 -18.76
CA ALA A 863 16.47 -16.33 -19.57
C ALA A 863 15.06 -15.99 -20.06
N LEU A 864 14.18 -15.53 -19.16
CA LEU A 864 12.81 -15.16 -19.50
C LEU A 864 12.76 -14.03 -20.52
N LEU A 865 13.45 -12.92 -20.25
CA LEU A 865 13.48 -11.77 -21.18
C LEU A 865 14.14 -12.11 -22.50
N GLY A 866 15.22 -12.91 -22.49
CA GLY A 866 15.86 -13.40 -23.68
C GLY A 866 14.92 -14.25 -24.54
N CYS A 867 14.19 -15.18 -23.94
CA CYS A 867 13.18 -15.98 -24.63
C CYS A 867 12.06 -15.13 -25.23
N VAL A 868 11.50 -14.19 -24.44
CA VAL A 868 10.43 -13.30 -24.91
C VAL A 868 10.90 -12.39 -26.03
N ALA A 869 12.12 -11.84 -25.91
CA ALA A 869 12.72 -11.02 -26.95
C ALA A 869 12.92 -11.82 -28.25
N LEU A 870 13.44 -13.04 -28.14
CA LEU A 870 13.60 -13.93 -29.29
C LEU A 870 12.26 -14.24 -29.96
N MET A 871 11.24 -14.59 -29.20
CA MET A 871 9.88 -14.87 -29.75
C MET A 871 9.29 -13.64 -30.44
N ALA A 872 9.41 -12.45 -29.81
CA ALA A 872 8.92 -11.20 -30.39
C ALA A 872 9.65 -10.84 -31.71
N CYS A 873 10.91 -11.25 -31.85
CA CYS A 873 11.73 -11.02 -33.04
C CYS A 873 11.51 -12.06 -34.14
N CYS A 874 11.30 -13.32 -33.77
CA CYS A 874 11.18 -14.43 -34.73
C CYS A 874 9.96 -14.30 -35.64
N VAL A 875 8.80 -13.89 -35.09
CA VAL A 875 7.55 -13.78 -35.88
C VAL A 875 7.68 -12.80 -37.07
N PRO A 876 8.09 -11.52 -36.87
CA PRO A 876 8.25 -10.60 -37.97
C PRO A 876 9.42 -10.99 -38.90
N ALA A 877 10.50 -11.57 -38.33
CA ALA A 877 11.65 -11.99 -39.11
C ALA A 877 11.32 -13.18 -40.07
N LEU A 878 10.52 -14.15 -39.63
CA LEU A 878 10.01 -15.21 -40.49
C LEU A 878 9.04 -14.68 -41.56
N ALA A 879 8.25 -13.66 -41.25
CA ALA A 879 7.39 -13.00 -42.24
C ALA A 879 8.21 -12.34 -43.35
N ALA A 880 9.39 -11.78 -43.02
CA ALA A 880 10.31 -11.15 -43.99
C ALA A 880 10.94 -12.17 -44.97
N THR A 881 11.17 -13.41 -44.55
CA THR A 881 11.76 -14.44 -45.42
C THR A 881 10.77 -14.98 -46.48
N ARG A 882 9.45 -14.71 -46.31
CA ARG A 882 8.38 -15.11 -47.22
C ARG A 882 8.01 -14.03 -48.26
N VAL A 883 8.76 -12.94 -48.33
CA VAL A 883 8.52 -11.85 -49.29
C VAL A 883 8.81 -12.33 -50.69
N ASN A 884 7.82 -12.21 -51.58
CA ASN A 884 7.99 -12.53 -53.00
C ASN A 884 8.81 -11.42 -53.68
N PRO A 885 10.03 -11.70 -54.22
CA PRO A 885 10.90 -10.70 -54.79
C PRO A 885 10.28 -9.94 -55.97
N VAL A 886 9.42 -10.60 -56.74
CA VAL A 886 8.72 -9.98 -57.89
C VAL A 886 7.69 -8.93 -57.43
N GLN A 887 6.98 -9.20 -56.33
CA GLN A 887 6.04 -8.24 -55.74
C GLN A 887 6.76 -7.08 -55.05
N ALA A 888 7.92 -7.36 -54.40
CA ALA A 888 8.70 -6.33 -53.70
C ALA A 888 9.35 -5.33 -54.70
N LEU A 889 9.60 -5.74 -55.92
CA LEU A 889 10.14 -4.88 -56.97
C LEU A 889 9.05 -4.16 -57.80
N ARG A 890 7.78 -4.64 -57.74
CA ARG A 890 6.63 -4.03 -58.46
C ARG A 890 5.84 -3.04 -57.63
N GLN A 891 6.05 -2.92 -56.29
CA GLN A 891 5.41 -1.88 -55.50
C GLN A 891 6.09 -0.53 -55.78
N GLU A 892 5.51 0.22 -56.74
CA GLU A 892 5.76 1.64 -56.96
C GLU A 892 5.00 2.51 -55.94
#